data_914015cece91b5a87e8d606b665f5636
#
_entry.id   914015cece91b5a87e8d606b665f5636
#
_cell.length_a   1.000
_cell.length_b   1.000
_cell.length_c   1.000
_cell.angle_alpha   90.00
_cell.angle_beta   90.00
_cell.angle_gamma   90.00
#
_symmetry.space_group_name_H-M   'P 1'
#
loop_
_entity.id
_entity.type
_entity.pdbx_description
1 polymer ?
#
loop_
_entity_poly.entity_id
_entity_poly.type
_entity_poly.pdbx_seq_one_letter_code
_entity_poly.pdbx_strand_id
1 'polypeptide(L)'
;MNNQLKNDQDGKQPDNKDPKQGSGKNHQSILAFLICLLVTLVCFALFTNMLKDNSSEISYDKFIDMVDKDQVKEVTIQSSTLTIVPKKQNSKYEDESYYTTKTEDSTALTKRLEGKGIKFETDPPDVFGEFVAMILSVVLPTLLLFGLLMFSMRRMNKGGGIMGMGVGKSKAKAYVQKETGVTFKDVAGQDEAKESLQEVVDFLHNPEKYTAIGAKLPKGALLVGPPGTGKTLLAKAVAGEAQVPFFSLSGSEFVEMFVGVGASRVRDLFEEAKKNAPCIVFIDEIDAIGKSRDSRYGGGNDEREQTLNQLLAEMDGFYTSKGLLILAATNRPEVLDPALLRPGRFDRRVIVDRPDLKGRVDILKVHAKNVLLDDTVDFEAIALATSGAVGSDLANMINEAAILAVKKGRKAVCQKDLEESVEVVLVGKEKKDRILSKQERRIVSYHEVGHALVNALQKDAEPVQKITIVPRTMGALGYVMQVPEEEKYLNTKKELEAMLVGYLGGRAAEEIVFDTVTTGAANDIEQATKVARAMITQYGMSEKFGLMGLATQENQYLSGRAVLNCGDDTATEIDHEVMKLLHHSYEEAKRILGSHRAEMDKIAEYLIRKETITGKEFMKILRAVQQGLDIPENLDDLVLSEDEKEVSNKQDITNSPEEATFVETEEAVQTADATHTETEEKPGSQA
;
A
#
# COMPACT_ATOMS: atom_id res chain seq x y z
N MET A 1 -14.07 66.24 9.74
CA MET A 1 -12.80 66.91 9.94
C MET A 1 -11.74 65.98 9.39
N ASN A 2 -11.37 66.06 8.07
CA ASN A 2 -10.26 66.82 7.47
C ASN A 2 -8.90 66.47 8.15
N ASN A 3 -7.91 65.90 7.53
CA ASN A 3 -7.12 66.20 6.32
C ASN A 3 -6.17 65.01 6.08
N GLN A 4 -5.99 64.47 4.88
CA GLN A 4 -5.12 64.85 3.77
C GLN A 4 -3.66 65.17 4.15
N LEU A 5 -2.74 64.35 3.57
CA LEU A 5 -1.56 64.76 2.75
C LEU A 5 -0.74 63.50 2.52
N LYS A 6 -0.64 62.96 1.30
CA LYS A 6 0.24 63.23 0.16
C LYS A 6 1.74 63.01 0.43
N ASN A 7 2.27 62.15 -0.30
CA ASN A 7 3.34 62.15 -1.34
C ASN A 7 4.48 61.14 -1.06
N ASP A 8 4.67 60.29 -1.97
CA ASP A 8 5.67 60.10 -3.05
C ASP A 8 6.91 59.31 -2.67
N GLN A 9 7.15 58.18 -3.28
CA GLN A 9 8.11 57.99 -4.35
C GLN A 9 8.55 56.52 -4.48
N ASP A 10 8.39 56.03 -5.68
CA ASP A 10 9.28 55.14 -6.46
C ASP A 10 9.99 53.94 -5.77
N GLY A 11 9.48 52.77 -6.01
CA GLY A 11 10.18 51.51 -5.88
C GLY A 11 9.77 50.52 -6.96
N LYS A 12 10.55 50.44 -8.03
CA LYS A 12 10.41 49.56 -9.18
C LYS A 12 10.05 48.14 -8.80
N GLN A 13 8.93 47.63 -9.29
CA GLN A 13 8.66 46.19 -9.41
C GLN A 13 9.62 45.57 -10.44
N PRO A 14 10.22 44.43 -10.19
CA PRO A 14 10.88 43.64 -11.22
C PRO A 14 9.84 42.88 -12.04
N ASP A 15 9.92 43.10 -13.35
CA ASP A 15 9.19 42.42 -14.40
C ASP A 15 9.15 40.92 -14.21
N ASN A 16 7.95 40.40 -14.00
CA ASN A 16 7.67 38.97 -14.05
C ASN A 16 7.55 38.55 -15.53
N LYS A 17 8.66 38.19 -16.16
CA LYS A 17 8.65 37.59 -17.49
C LYS A 17 8.32 36.11 -17.32
N ASP A 18 7.08 35.72 -17.63
CA ASP A 18 6.67 34.37 -17.87
C ASP A 18 7.59 33.69 -18.91
N PRO A 19 8.12 32.51 -18.64
CA PRO A 19 8.83 31.73 -19.65
C PRO A 19 7.80 31.23 -20.68
N LYS A 20 7.81 31.85 -21.87
CA LYS A 20 7.08 31.34 -23.04
C LYS A 20 7.35 29.86 -23.25
N GLN A 21 6.31 29.06 -23.13
CA GLN A 21 6.24 27.65 -23.54
C GLN A 21 6.74 27.50 -24.98
N GLY A 22 7.85 26.79 -25.13
CA GLY A 22 8.41 26.40 -26.42
C GLY A 22 7.65 25.23 -27.06
N SER A 23 6.36 25.41 -27.34
CA SER A 23 5.49 24.41 -28.02
C SER A 23 5.63 24.40 -29.55
N GLY A 24 6.47 25.27 -30.17
CA GLY A 24 6.49 25.46 -31.60
C GLY A 24 7.44 24.53 -32.40
N LYS A 25 8.36 23.82 -31.77
CA LYS A 25 9.38 23.02 -32.50
C LYS A 25 8.98 21.62 -32.90
N ASN A 26 8.04 20.99 -32.20
CA ASN A 26 7.59 19.64 -32.53
C ASN A 26 6.56 19.62 -33.67
N HIS A 27 5.76 20.65 -33.83
CA HIS A 27 4.78 20.74 -34.93
C HIS A 27 5.46 20.90 -36.29
N GLN A 28 6.57 21.63 -36.38
CA GLN A 28 7.27 21.82 -37.67
C GLN A 28 7.94 20.53 -38.17
N SER A 29 8.45 19.67 -37.29
CA SER A 29 9.05 18.40 -37.71
C SER A 29 8.00 17.36 -38.10
N ILE A 30 6.85 17.34 -37.43
CA ILE A 30 5.71 16.48 -37.78
C ILE A 30 5.10 16.95 -39.10
N LEU A 31 4.96 18.26 -39.31
CA LEU A 31 4.46 18.84 -40.54
C LEU A 31 5.39 18.54 -41.72
N ALA A 32 6.71 18.65 -41.55
CA ALA A 32 7.70 18.29 -42.56
C ALA A 32 7.64 16.79 -42.93
N PHE A 33 7.48 15.92 -41.94
CA PHE A 33 7.30 14.47 -42.19
C PHE A 33 6.01 14.18 -42.96
N LEU A 34 4.89 14.81 -42.60
CA LEU A 34 3.61 14.65 -43.29
C LEU A 34 3.66 15.18 -44.75
N ILE A 35 4.38 16.28 -44.98
CA ILE A 35 4.58 16.85 -46.34
C ILE A 35 5.44 15.88 -47.16
N CYS A 36 6.53 15.32 -46.65
CA CYS A 36 7.35 14.34 -47.32
C CYS A 36 6.56 13.06 -47.65
N LEU A 37 5.75 12.58 -46.71
CA LEU A 37 4.87 11.42 -46.94
C LEU A 37 3.83 11.70 -48.04
N LEU A 38 3.25 12.89 -48.02
CA LEU A 38 2.28 13.31 -49.04
C LEU A 38 2.94 13.40 -50.42
N VAL A 39 4.13 13.98 -50.51
CA VAL A 39 4.88 14.11 -51.77
C VAL A 39 5.26 12.73 -52.32
N THR A 40 5.71 11.80 -51.49
CA THR A 40 6.02 10.42 -51.92
C THR A 40 4.78 9.66 -52.39
N LEU A 41 3.63 9.85 -51.74
CA LEU A 41 2.33 9.26 -52.16
C LEU A 41 1.86 9.85 -53.48
N VAL A 42 2.01 11.18 -53.68
CA VAL A 42 1.64 11.85 -54.94
C VAL A 42 2.56 11.39 -56.09
N CYS A 43 3.89 11.34 -55.85
CA CYS A 43 4.83 10.82 -56.85
C CYS A 43 4.54 9.36 -57.20
N PHE A 44 4.21 8.53 -56.26
CA PHE A 44 3.81 7.13 -56.49
C PHE A 44 2.51 7.04 -57.29
N ALA A 45 1.52 7.85 -56.96
CA ALA A 45 0.24 7.90 -57.73
C ALA A 45 0.42 8.41 -59.17
N LEU A 46 1.29 9.43 -59.36
CA LEU A 46 1.62 9.92 -60.68
C LEU A 46 2.38 8.87 -61.52
N PHE A 47 3.32 8.18 -60.86
CA PHE A 47 4.11 7.11 -61.49
C PHE A 47 3.23 5.91 -61.91
N THR A 48 2.32 5.46 -61.03
CA THR A 48 1.36 4.39 -61.34
C THR A 48 0.36 4.79 -62.41
N ASN A 49 0.02 6.10 -62.53
CA ASN A 49 -0.87 6.60 -63.57
C ASN A 49 -0.16 6.72 -64.93
N MET A 50 1.18 6.95 -64.92
CA MET A 50 2.00 7.03 -66.14
C MET A 50 2.29 5.66 -66.75
N LEU A 51 2.21 4.58 -65.97
CA LEU A 51 2.36 3.18 -66.39
C LEU A 51 1.05 2.51 -66.81
N LYS A 52 -0.08 3.24 -66.80
CA LYS A 52 -1.35 2.71 -67.33
C LYS A 52 -1.33 2.81 -68.85
N ASP A 53 -1.12 1.67 -69.52
CA ASP A 53 -1.40 1.51 -70.96
C ASP A 53 -2.89 1.80 -71.19
N ASN A 54 -3.21 2.52 -72.27
CA ASN A 54 -4.58 2.81 -72.74
C ASN A 54 -5.24 1.56 -73.31
N SER A 55 -5.18 0.41 -72.69
CA SER A 55 -5.81 -0.84 -73.13
C SER A 55 -6.90 -1.24 -72.11
N SER A 56 -8.09 -1.56 -72.65
CA SER A 56 -9.23 -2.03 -71.86
C SER A 56 -9.31 -3.55 -71.83
N GLU A 57 -9.66 -4.12 -70.68
CA GLU A 57 -9.87 -5.56 -70.52
C GLU A 57 -11.19 -5.99 -71.13
N ILE A 58 -11.17 -7.06 -71.96
CA ILE A 58 -12.38 -7.69 -72.52
C ILE A 58 -12.40 -9.20 -72.16
N SER A 59 -13.63 -9.76 -72.07
CA SER A 59 -13.76 -11.20 -71.86
C SER A 59 -13.27 -12.02 -73.06
N TYR A 60 -12.74 -13.21 -72.85
CA TYR A 60 -12.25 -14.11 -73.90
C TYR A 60 -13.32 -14.44 -74.93
N ASP A 61 -14.57 -14.64 -74.50
CA ASP A 61 -15.70 -14.88 -75.41
C ASP A 61 -15.94 -13.70 -76.34
N LYS A 62 -15.80 -12.49 -75.87
CA LYS A 62 -15.94 -11.26 -76.69
C LYS A 62 -14.80 -11.12 -77.70
N PHE A 63 -13.59 -11.52 -77.30
CA PHE A 63 -12.46 -11.63 -78.28
C PHE A 63 -12.74 -12.65 -79.42
N ILE A 64 -13.25 -13.84 -79.09
CA ILE A 64 -13.61 -14.84 -80.07
C ILE A 64 -14.71 -14.30 -81.02
N ASP A 65 -15.72 -13.61 -80.47
CA ASP A 65 -16.77 -12.98 -81.32
C ASP A 65 -16.19 -11.90 -82.23
N MET A 66 -15.17 -11.15 -81.81
CA MET A 66 -14.46 -10.18 -82.64
C MET A 66 -13.60 -10.84 -83.70
N VAL A 67 -13.00 -11.99 -83.45
CA VAL A 67 -12.27 -12.82 -84.44
C VAL A 67 -13.23 -13.36 -85.48
N ASP A 68 -14.39 -13.88 -85.08
CA ASP A 68 -15.38 -14.44 -85.97
C ASP A 68 -16.04 -13.42 -86.90
N LYS A 69 -16.18 -12.16 -86.40
CA LYS A 69 -16.73 -11.02 -87.17
C LYS A 69 -15.70 -10.24 -87.99
N ASP A 70 -14.47 -10.78 -88.16
CA ASP A 70 -13.34 -10.15 -88.87
C ASP A 70 -13.01 -8.68 -88.39
N GLN A 71 -13.16 -8.43 -87.10
CA GLN A 71 -12.94 -7.10 -86.48
C GLN A 71 -11.54 -6.91 -85.86
N VAL A 72 -10.72 -7.94 -85.84
CA VAL A 72 -9.36 -7.95 -85.27
C VAL A 72 -8.34 -7.76 -86.41
N LYS A 73 -7.41 -6.85 -86.18
CA LYS A 73 -6.32 -6.59 -87.15
C LYS A 73 -5.07 -7.41 -86.81
N GLU A 74 -4.72 -7.46 -85.57
CA GLU A 74 -3.50 -8.08 -85.09
C GLU A 74 -3.66 -8.55 -83.62
N VAL A 75 -3.03 -9.68 -83.25
CA VAL A 75 -3.04 -10.23 -81.89
C VAL A 75 -1.62 -10.52 -81.51
N THR A 76 -1.20 -9.92 -80.39
CA THR A 76 0.06 -10.25 -79.76
C THR A 76 -0.18 -11.28 -78.66
N ILE A 77 0.47 -12.40 -78.71
CA ILE A 77 0.33 -13.53 -77.79
C ILE A 77 1.47 -13.46 -76.76
N GLN A 78 1.13 -13.14 -75.53
CA GLN A 78 2.06 -13.21 -74.39
C GLN A 78 1.80 -14.50 -73.59
N SER A 79 2.61 -14.76 -72.57
CA SER A 79 2.53 -16.02 -71.82
C SER A 79 1.16 -16.26 -71.14
N SER A 80 0.50 -15.24 -70.65
CA SER A 80 -0.79 -15.31 -69.91
C SER A 80 -1.88 -14.39 -70.45
N THR A 81 -1.54 -13.45 -71.34
CA THR A 81 -2.45 -12.45 -71.87
C THR A 81 -2.37 -12.36 -73.40
N LEU A 82 -3.44 -11.90 -73.97
CA LEU A 82 -3.54 -11.62 -75.42
C LEU A 82 -3.82 -10.13 -75.57
N THR A 83 -2.97 -9.43 -76.33
CA THR A 83 -3.23 -8.01 -76.66
C THR A 83 -3.82 -7.96 -78.05
N ILE A 84 -4.95 -7.31 -78.22
CA ILE A 84 -5.79 -7.32 -79.41
C ILE A 84 -5.86 -5.92 -79.98
N VAL A 85 -5.49 -5.76 -81.25
CA VAL A 85 -5.63 -4.51 -82.03
C VAL A 85 -6.81 -4.61 -82.98
N PRO A 86 -7.87 -3.81 -82.81
CA PRO A 86 -9.05 -3.87 -83.73
C PRO A 86 -8.80 -3.22 -85.09
N LYS A 87 -9.55 -3.58 -86.09
CA LYS A 87 -9.59 -2.91 -87.42
C LYS A 87 -10.36 -1.59 -87.28
N LYS A 88 -9.75 -0.45 -87.62
CA LYS A 88 -10.29 0.93 -87.41
C LYS A 88 -11.62 1.25 -88.16
N GLN A 89 -12.29 0.28 -88.76
CA GLN A 89 -13.47 0.52 -89.64
C GLN A 89 -14.83 0.48 -88.91
N ASN A 90 -14.86 0.27 -87.60
CA ASN A 90 -16.13 0.23 -86.88
C ASN A 90 -16.09 1.11 -85.66
N SER A 91 -16.87 2.19 -85.64
CA SER A 91 -17.03 3.22 -84.56
C SER A 91 -17.56 2.70 -83.20
N LYS A 92 -17.45 1.42 -82.95
CA LYS A 92 -17.95 0.78 -81.75
C LYS A 92 -16.87 0.51 -80.70
N TYR A 93 -15.60 0.73 -81.08
CA TYR A 93 -14.45 0.49 -80.19
C TYR A 93 -13.58 1.77 -80.09
N GLU A 94 -13.56 2.40 -78.90
CA GLU A 94 -12.91 3.69 -78.68
C GLU A 94 -11.43 3.55 -78.36
N ASP A 95 -10.99 2.39 -77.89
CA ASP A 95 -9.60 2.16 -77.38
C ASP A 95 -8.69 1.64 -78.50
N GLU A 96 -7.42 2.01 -78.48
CA GLU A 96 -6.41 1.60 -79.45
C GLU A 96 -6.03 0.14 -79.33
N SER A 97 -6.18 -0.49 -78.19
CA SER A 97 -5.93 -1.93 -77.99
C SER A 97 -6.78 -2.48 -76.81
N TYR A 98 -7.06 -3.77 -76.82
CA TYR A 98 -7.74 -4.53 -75.81
C TYR A 98 -6.83 -5.64 -75.31
N TYR A 99 -6.98 -6.06 -74.04
CA TYR A 99 -6.32 -7.23 -73.53
C TYR A 99 -7.32 -8.22 -72.92
N THR A 100 -7.00 -9.53 -73.04
CA THR A 100 -7.78 -10.61 -72.43
C THR A 100 -6.84 -11.71 -71.93
N THR A 101 -7.34 -12.49 -70.95
CA THR A 101 -6.57 -13.62 -70.41
C THR A 101 -6.64 -14.79 -71.45
N LYS A 102 -5.52 -15.41 -71.70
CA LYS A 102 -5.41 -16.55 -72.59
C LYS A 102 -6.04 -17.75 -71.89
N THR A 103 -7.13 -18.27 -72.51
CA THR A 103 -7.89 -19.40 -71.96
C THR A 103 -7.72 -20.67 -72.81
N GLU A 104 -7.28 -20.53 -74.02
CA GLU A 104 -7.10 -21.66 -75.00
C GLU A 104 -5.62 -21.98 -75.22
N ASP A 105 -5.28 -23.24 -75.57
CA ASP A 105 -3.90 -23.61 -75.89
C ASP A 105 -3.38 -22.83 -77.08
N SER A 106 -2.10 -22.42 -77.00
CA SER A 106 -1.44 -21.61 -78.02
C SER A 106 -1.61 -22.22 -79.46
N THR A 107 -1.52 -23.54 -79.54
CA THR A 107 -1.64 -24.27 -80.87
C THR A 107 -3.04 -24.21 -81.43
N ALA A 108 -4.09 -24.24 -80.62
CA ALA A 108 -5.46 -24.12 -81.02
C ALA A 108 -5.81 -22.69 -81.47
N LEU A 109 -5.32 -21.70 -80.65
CA LEU A 109 -5.50 -20.28 -80.93
C LEU A 109 -4.82 -19.86 -82.23
N THR A 110 -3.55 -20.25 -82.45
CA THR A 110 -2.81 -19.89 -83.67
C THR A 110 -3.48 -20.47 -84.96
N LYS A 111 -3.94 -21.73 -84.88
CA LYS A 111 -4.71 -22.32 -86.01
C LYS A 111 -6.01 -21.57 -86.31
N ARG A 112 -6.68 -21.05 -85.30
CA ARG A 112 -7.92 -20.27 -85.49
C ARG A 112 -7.62 -18.90 -86.12
N LEU A 113 -6.54 -18.23 -85.67
CA LEU A 113 -6.10 -16.92 -86.17
C LEU A 113 -5.59 -17.06 -87.64
N GLU A 114 -4.82 -18.13 -88.00
CA GLU A 114 -4.34 -18.43 -89.33
C GLU A 114 -5.53 -18.71 -90.29
N GLY A 115 -6.53 -19.49 -89.82
CA GLY A 115 -7.74 -19.81 -90.63
C GLY A 115 -8.58 -18.58 -90.99
N LYS A 116 -8.45 -17.45 -90.21
CA LYS A 116 -9.11 -16.17 -90.48
C LYS A 116 -8.18 -15.11 -91.12
N GLY A 117 -6.88 -15.41 -91.31
CA GLY A 117 -5.94 -14.49 -91.95
C GLY A 117 -5.53 -13.32 -91.05
N ILE A 118 -5.66 -13.47 -89.74
CA ILE A 118 -5.30 -12.44 -88.77
C ILE A 118 -3.80 -12.54 -88.41
N LYS A 119 -3.10 -11.41 -88.48
CA LYS A 119 -1.70 -11.35 -88.09
C LYS A 119 -1.57 -11.60 -86.60
N PHE A 120 -0.62 -12.45 -86.19
CA PHE A 120 -0.27 -12.67 -84.83
C PHE A 120 1.25 -12.67 -84.64
N GLU A 121 1.70 -12.09 -83.50
CA GLU A 121 3.08 -12.14 -83.07
C GLU A 121 3.13 -12.78 -81.70
N THR A 122 4.21 -13.53 -81.42
CA THR A 122 4.51 -14.04 -80.07
C THR A 122 5.65 -13.25 -79.49
N ASP A 123 5.36 -12.50 -78.43
CA ASP A 123 6.38 -11.74 -77.76
C ASP A 123 7.02 -12.63 -76.66
N PRO A 124 8.38 -12.79 -76.66
CA PRO A 124 9.05 -13.44 -75.53
C PRO A 124 8.93 -12.57 -74.27
N PRO A 125 8.82 -13.19 -73.07
CA PRO A 125 8.70 -12.43 -71.85
C PRO A 125 9.92 -11.50 -71.67
N ASP A 126 9.69 -10.18 -71.57
CA ASP A 126 10.75 -9.21 -71.31
C ASP A 126 11.11 -9.26 -69.81
N VAL A 127 11.85 -10.33 -69.42
CA VAL A 127 12.31 -10.57 -68.06
C VAL A 127 13.19 -9.43 -67.56
N PHE A 128 13.91 -8.74 -68.46
CA PHE A 128 14.76 -7.62 -68.10
C PHE A 128 13.96 -6.33 -67.82
N GLY A 129 12.96 -6.06 -68.69
CA GLY A 129 12.06 -4.90 -68.44
C GLY A 129 11.23 -5.06 -67.18
N GLU A 130 10.68 -6.26 -66.91
CA GLU A 130 9.95 -6.53 -65.65
C GLU A 130 10.86 -6.42 -64.42
N PHE A 131 12.12 -6.88 -64.48
CA PHE A 131 13.10 -6.76 -63.42
C PHE A 131 13.49 -5.30 -63.15
N VAL A 132 13.69 -4.52 -64.22
CA VAL A 132 13.99 -3.07 -64.09
C VAL A 132 12.76 -2.31 -63.54
N ALA A 133 11.54 -2.65 -63.97
CA ALA A 133 10.34 -2.05 -63.42
C ALA A 133 10.12 -2.37 -61.95
N MET A 134 10.42 -3.59 -61.52
CA MET A 134 10.40 -4.00 -60.11
C MET A 134 11.44 -3.23 -59.27
N ILE A 135 12.67 -3.09 -59.76
CA ILE A 135 13.69 -2.30 -59.09
C ILE A 135 13.28 -0.83 -58.97
N LEU A 136 12.72 -0.24 -60.03
CA LEU A 136 12.33 1.15 -60.03
C LEU A 136 11.11 1.42 -59.13
N SER A 137 10.17 0.50 -59.08
CA SER A 137 8.90 0.65 -58.36
C SER A 137 9.00 0.35 -56.85
N VAL A 138 9.87 -0.59 -56.44
CA VAL A 138 9.99 -1.04 -55.04
C VAL A 138 11.29 -0.62 -54.40
N VAL A 139 12.43 -0.85 -55.06
CA VAL A 139 13.75 -0.63 -54.44
C VAL A 139 14.11 0.85 -54.41
N LEU A 140 13.81 1.63 -55.45
CA LEU A 140 14.14 3.05 -55.49
C LEU A 140 13.36 3.87 -54.42
N PRO A 141 12.01 3.73 -54.26
CA PRO A 141 11.27 4.41 -53.23
C PRO A 141 11.71 3.98 -51.83
N THR A 142 12.02 2.68 -51.58
CA THR A 142 12.48 2.20 -50.28
C THR A 142 13.88 2.74 -49.95
N LEU A 143 14.81 2.82 -50.90
CA LEU A 143 16.12 3.45 -50.73
C LEU A 143 16.01 4.97 -50.45
N LEU A 144 15.08 5.65 -51.14
CA LEU A 144 14.81 7.08 -50.94
C LEU A 144 14.21 7.32 -49.56
N LEU A 145 13.27 6.49 -49.12
CA LEU A 145 12.69 6.53 -47.78
C LEU A 145 13.75 6.28 -46.70
N PHE A 146 14.60 5.28 -46.90
CA PHE A 146 15.71 4.96 -46.00
C PHE A 146 16.75 6.08 -45.97
N GLY A 147 17.10 6.68 -47.10
CA GLY A 147 17.98 7.83 -47.21
C GLY A 147 17.42 9.07 -46.47
N LEU A 148 16.11 9.35 -46.64
CA LEU A 148 15.39 10.42 -45.96
C LEU A 148 15.34 10.19 -44.43
N LEU A 149 15.09 8.94 -44.04
CA LEU A 149 15.07 8.53 -42.63
C LEU A 149 16.46 8.69 -42.01
N MET A 150 17.50 8.28 -42.72
CA MET A 150 18.89 8.43 -42.29
C MET A 150 19.37 9.89 -42.27
N PHE A 151 18.91 10.72 -43.24
CA PHE A 151 19.16 12.17 -43.28
C PHE A 151 18.41 12.87 -42.13
N SER A 152 17.15 12.51 -41.86
CA SER A 152 16.38 12.96 -40.71
C SER A 152 17.06 12.58 -39.40
N MET A 153 17.51 11.34 -39.25
CA MET A 153 18.29 10.88 -38.08
C MET A 153 19.62 11.64 -37.92
N ARG A 154 20.35 11.93 -39.01
CA ARG A 154 21.58 12.74 -38.96
C ARG A 154 21.30 14.19 -38.58
N ARG A 155 20.16 14.76 -39.00
CA ARG A 155 19.80 16.15 -38.65
C ARG A 155 19.29 16.23 -37.20
N MET A 156 18.62 15.19 -36.69
CA MET A 156 18.25 15.06 -35.28
C MET A 156 19.48 14.81 -34.39
N ASN A 157 20.53 14.16 -34.88
CA ASN A 157 21.74 13.90 -34.12
C ASN A 157 22.66 15.14 -33.94
N LYS A 158 22.49 16.21 -34.77
CA LYS A 158 23.14 17.52 -34.53
C LYS A 158 22.40 18.38 -33.49
N GLY A 159 21.22 17.93 -33.00
CA GLY A 159 20.41 18.58 -31.99
C GLY A 159 20.12 17.70 -30.77
N GLY A 160 21.03 16.80 -30.33
CA GLY A 160 20.82 15.92 -29.17
C GLY A 160 20.01 14.66 -29.52
N GLY A 161 20.72 13.57 -29.79
CA GLY A 161 20.27 12.35 -30.43
C GLY A 161 19.14 11.56 -29.80
N ILE A 162 18.36 10.89 -30.66
CA ILE A 162 17.32 9.88 -30.32
C ILE A 162 17.95 8.52 -29.91
N MET A 163 19.21 8.22 -30.26
CA MET A 163 19.94 7.07 -29.70
C MET A 163 20.72 7.42 -28.44
N GLY A 164 20.73 8.69 -28.05
CA GLY A 164 21.00 9.17 -26.72
C GLY A 164 19.72 9.64 -26.06
N MET A 165 18.58 8.92 -26.23
CA MET A 165 17.57 8.93 -25.17
C MET A 165 18.35 8.52 -23.95
N GLY A 166 18.60 9.49 -23.09
CA GLY A 166 19.14 9.30 -21.76
C GLY A 166 18.19 8.44 -20.93
N VAL A 167 18.03 7.19 -21.36
CA VAL A 167 17.50 6.11 -20.56
C VAL A 167 18.36 5.92 -19.32
N GLY A 168 19.58 6.49 -19.32
CA GLY A 168 20.48 6.49 -18.18
C GLY A 168 20.59 7.82 -17.41
N LYS A 169 20.04 8.94 -17.90
CA LYS A 169 19.93 10.17 -17.11
C LYS A 169 18.48 10.36 -16.69
N SER A 170 18.01 9.48 -15.84
CA SER A 170 16.87 9.77 -14.97
C SER A 170 17.26 11.03 -14.19
N LYS A 171 16.56 12.13 -14.47
CA LYS A 171 16.45 13.20 -13.50
C LYS A 171 15.58 12.65 -12.36
N ALA A 172 16.09 11.68 -11.60
CA ALA A 172 15.63 11.46 -10.26
C ALA A 172 15.87 12.81 -9.57
N LYS A 173 14.87 13.64 -9.51
CA LYS A 173 14.81 14.71 -8.51
C LYS A 173 14.76 13.94 -7.20
N ALA A 174 15.95 13.59 -6.67
CA ALA A 174 16.06 13.25 -5.27
C ALA A 174 15.38 14.42 -4.56
N TYR A 175 14.32 14.13 -3.82
CA TYR A 175 13.62 15.16 -3.04
C TYR A 175 14.58 15.56 -1.93
N VAL A 176 15.42 16.54 -2.23
CA VAL A 176 16.39 17.11 -1.29
C VAL A 176 15.62 18.11 -0.44
N GLN A 177 15.37 17.76 0.79
CA GLN A 177 14.90 18.70 1.80
C GLN A 177 16.13 19.25 2.51
N LYS A 178 16.48 20.51 2.30
CA LYS A 178 17.60 21.16 2.98
C LYS A 178 17.36 21.28 4.48
N GLU A 179 16.11 21.52 4.87
CA GLU A 179 15.63 21.57 6.24
C GLU A 179 14.33 20.77 6.34
N THR A 180 14.24 19.83 7.25
CA THR A 180 13.02 19.01 7.43
C THR A 180 11.95 19.71 8.23
N GLY A 181 12.35 20.70 9.08
CA GLY A 181 11.45 21.40 9.99
C GLY A 181 10.86 20.52 11.11
N VAL A 182 11.28 19.25 11.20
CA VAL A 182 10.81 18.25 12.17
C VAL A 182 11.97 17.85 13.06
N THR A 183 11.76 17.82 14.39
CA THR A 183 12.75 17.42 15.40
C THR A 183 12.22 16.29 16.26
N PHE A 184 13.02 15.75 17.17
CA PHE A 184 12.57 14.72 18.12
C PHE A 184 11.44 15.20 19.05
N LYS A 185 11.21 16.51 19.19
CA LYS A 185 10.08 17.09 19.95
C LYS A 185 8.74 16.88 19.24
N ASP A 186 8.76 16.62 17.94
CA ASP A 186 7.58 16.35 17.13
C ASP A 186 7.26 14.85 17.01
N VAL A 187 8.13 14.00 17.60
CA VAL A 187 7.97 12.54 17.66
C VAL A 187 7.72 12.15 19.10
N ALA A 188 6.56 11.58 19.38
CA ALA A 188 6.18 11.08 20.69
C ALA A 188 6.10 9.55 20.72
N GLY A 189 6.25 8.97 21.90
CA GLY A 189 6.00 7.55 22.17
C GLY A 189 6.97 6.58 21.48
N GLN A 190 8.23 6.94 21.28
CA GLN A 190 9.28 6.10 20.68
C GLN A 190 10.62 6.41 21.39
N ASP A 191 10.62 6.35 22.73
CA ASP A 191 11.75 6.86 23.52
C ASP A 191 13.03 6.06 23.27
N GLU A 192 12.98 4.72 23.21
CA GLU A 192 14.13 3.86 22.94
C GLU A 192 14.67 4.03 21.52
N ALA A 193 13.76 4.20 20.54
CA ALA A 193 14.15 4.46 19.15
C ALA A 193 14.80 5.85 19.02
N LYS A 194 14.28 6.86 19.74
CA LYS A 194 14.88 8.22 19.79
C LYS A 194 16.26 8.18 20.45
N GLU A 195 16.42 7.48 21.56
CA GLU A 195 17.73 7.34 22.25
C GLU A 195 18.77 6.71 21.33
N SER A 196 18.42 5.58 20.68
CA SER A 196 19.30 4.91 19.71
C SER A 196 19.69 5.80 18.53
N LEU A 197 18.80 6.67 18.10
CA LEU A 197 19.05 7.59 16.98
C LEU A 197 19.73 8.90 17.44
N GLN A 198 19.58 9.30 18.71
CA GLN A 198 20.30 10.44 19.27
C GLN A 198 21.81 10.19 19.29
N GLU A 199 22.24 8.95 19.55
CA GLU A 199 23.64 8.57 19.40
C GLU A 199 24.16 8.78 17.97
N VAL A 200 23.30 8.49 16.99
CA VAL A 200 23.63 8.69 15.56
C VAL A 200 23.75 10.19 15.23
N VAL A 201 22.87 11.02 15.82
CA VAL A 201 22.93 12.49 15.67
C VAL A 201 24.19 13.06 16.33
N ASP A 202 24.50 12.68 17.57
CA ASP A 202 25.72 13.13 18.28
C ASP A 202 26.96 12.75 17.46
N PHE A 203 26.94 11.60 16.86
CA PHE A 203 27.98 11.11 15.98
C PHE A 203 28.17 11.98 14.72
N LEU A 204 27.07 12.39 14.05
CA LEU A 204 27.18 13.29 12.89
C LEU A 204 27.77 14.66 13.25
N HIS A 205 27.51 15.13 14.48
CA HIS A 205 28.04 16.39 14.99
C HIS A 205 29.49 16.28 15.48
N ASN A 206 29.83 15.18 16.18
CA ASN A 206 31.08 15.02 16.89
C ASN A 206 31.84 13.73 16.52
N PRO A 207 32.16 13.49 15.24
CA PRO A 207 32.77 12.23 14.77
C PRO A 207 34.13 11.96 15.43
N GLU A 208 34.88 12.99 15.76
CA GLU A 208 36.20 12.87 16.37
C GLU A 208 36.18 12.27 17.77
N LYS A 209 35.15 12.57 18.55
CA LYS A 209 34.96 12.02 19.90
C LYS A 209 34.88 10.48 19.91
N TYR A 210 34.22 9.91 18.90
CA TYR A 210 34.05 8.47 18.75
C TYR A 210 35.26 7.79 18.15
N THR A 211 35.87 8.41 17.13
CA THR A 211 37.06 7.86 16.47
C THR A 211 38.29 7.88 17.36
N ALA A 212 38.41 8.85 18.29
CA ALA A 212 39.49 8.94 19.26
C ALA A 212 39.58 7.72 20.20
N ILE A 213 38.43 7.09 20.49
CA ILE A 213 38.34 5.89 21.35
C ILE A 213 38.43 4.61 20.48
N GLY A 214 38.46 4.72 19.15
CA GLY A 214 38.47 3.59 18.21
C GLY A 214 37.09 3.04 17.88
N ALA A 215 35.99 3.75 18.22
CA ALA A 215 34.65 3.37 17.84
C ALA A 215 34.46 3.46 16.32
N LYS A 216 33.87 2.44 15.72
CA LYS A 216 33.51 2.42 14.30
C LYS A 216 32.10 2.98 14.13
N LEU A 217 31.98 3.86 13.18
CA LEU A 217 30.76 4.51 12.78
C LEU A 217 29.80 3.58 12.09
N PRO A 218 28.51 3.51 12.49
CA PRO A 218 27.54 2.82 11.68
C PRO A 218 27.39 3.52 10.33
N LYS A 219 27.42 2.74 9.26
CA LYS A 219 27.16 3.27 7.92
C LYS A 219 25.66 3.49 7.69
N GLY A 220 24.83 2.69 8.32
CA GLY A 220 23.40 2.79 8.19
C GLY A 220 22.63 2.25 9.38
N ALA A 221 21.39 2.73 9.54
CA ALA A 221 20.42 2.20 10.47
C ALA A 221 19.13 1.80 9.75
N LEU A 222 18.59 0.64 10.13
CA LEU A 222 17.34 0.11 9.60
C LEU A 222 16.24 0.30 10.64
N LEU A 223 15.23 1.12 10.29
CA LEU A 223 14.02 1.32 11.06
C LEU A 223 13.04 0.19 10.75
N VAL A 224 12.69 -0.60 11.75
CA VAL A 224 11.84 -1.78 11.60
C VAL A 224 10.61 -1.65 12.48
N GLY A 225 9.44 -1.96 11.96
CA GLY A 225 8.21 -1.95 12.75
C GLY A 225 6.94 -1.91 11.92
N PRO A 226 5.76 -1.96 12.57
CA PRO A 226 4.47 -1.93 11.89
C PRO A 226 4.27 -0.68 11.02
N PRO A 227 3.39 -0.72 10.00
CA PRO A 227 3.00 0.48 9.27
C PRO A 227 2.33 1.48 10.21
N GLY A 228 2.51 2.78 9.96
CA GLY A 228 1.87 3.84 10.74
C GLY A 228 2.54 4.19 12.07
N THR A 229 3.65 3.53 12.48
CA THR A 229 4.36 3.82 13.73
C THR A 229 5.28 5.04 13.67
N GLY A 230 5.39 5.72 12.52
CA GLY A 230 6.14 6.97 12.40
C GLY A 230 7.60 6.82 11.93
N LYS A 231 8.01 5.70 11.32
CA LYS A 231 9.38 5.46 10.84
C LYS A 231 9.91 6.57 9.93
N THR A 232 9.11 7.00 8.96
CA THR A 232 9.46 8.10 8.04
C THR A 232 9.55 9.44 8.76
N LEU A 233 8.67 9.69 9.76
CA LEU A 233 8.69 10.89 10.59
C LEU A 233 9.95 10.91 11.46
N LEU A 234 10.30 9.79 12.06
CA LEU A 234 11.49 9.63 12.89
C LEU A 234 12.77 9.86 12.08
N ALA A 235 12.86 9.34 10.83
CA ALA A 235 13.98 9.60 9.94
C ALA A 235 14.14 11.10 9.60
N LYS A 236 13.02 11.80 9.38
CA LYS A 236 13.01 13.26 9.19
C LYS A 236 13.44 14.00 10.44
N ALA A 237 13.02 13.55 11.61
CA ALA A 237 13.40 14.14 12.89
C ALA A 237 14.91 14.01 13.17
N VAL A 238 15.51 12.86 12.82
CA VAL A 238 16.97 12.68 12.88
C VAL A 238 17.71 13.73 12.05
N ALA A 239 17.25 13.97 10.83
CA ALA A 239 17.88 14.96 9.95
C ALA A 239 17.66 16.39 10.43
N GLY A 240 16.51 16.70 10.99
CA GLY A 240 16.24 18.01 11.57
C GLY A 240 17.03 18.28 12.85
N GLU A 241 17.17 17.27 13.71
CA GLU A 241 17.98 17.35 14.92
C GLU A 241 19.48 17.48 14.56
N ALA A 242 19.95 16.73 13.57
CA ALA A 242 21.31 16.82 13.05
C ALA A 242 21.58 18.07 12.21
N GLN A 243 20.57 18.82 11.82
CA GLN A 243 20.64 19.99 10.93
C GLN A 243 21.37 19.72 9.61
N VAL A 244 21.15 18.55 9.02
CA VAL A 244 21.78 18.13 7.77
C VAL A 244 20.75 17.93 6.66
N PRO A 245 21.13 18.05 5.38
CA PRO A 245 20.26 17.77 4.24
C PRO A 245 19.71 16.35 4.28
N PHE A 246 18.43 16.20 3.94
CA PHE A 246 17.69 14.95 3.93
C PHE A 246 17.31 14.56 2.50
N PHE A 247 17.81 13.41 2.03
CA PHE A 247 17.48 12.83 0.75
C PHE A 247 16.51 11.68 0.97
N SER A 248 15.27 11.79 0.49
CA SER A 248 14.26 10.76 0.67
C SER A 248 13.80 10.18 -0.65
N LEU A 249 13.81 8.84 -0.74
CA LEU A 249 13.22 8.07 -1.85
C LEU A 249 12.48 6.86 -1.28
N SER A 250 11.45 6.42 -2.03
CA SER A 250 10.84 5.11 -1.78
C SER A 250 11.60 4.01 -2.52
N GLY A 251 11.75 2.84 -1.90
CA GLY A 251 12.30 1.65 -2.57
C GLY A 251 11.57 1.29 -3.86
N SER A 252 10.28 1.58 -3.94
CA SER A 252 9.47 1.37 -5.14
C SER A 252 9.88 2.27 -6.31
N GLU A 253 10.46 3.44 -6.06
CA GLU A 253 10.95 4.35 -7.11
C GLU A 253 12.19 3.81 -7.85
N PHE A 254 12.87 2.84 -7.27
CA PHE A 254 13.99 2.16 -7.92
C PHE A 254 13.57 0.97 -8.78
N VAL A 255 12.33 0.52 -8.68
CA VAL A 255 11.80 -0.59 -9.47
C VAL A 255 11.24 -0.06 -10.78
N GLU A 256 11.89 -0.42 -11.89
CA GLU A 256 11.52 0.01 -13.24
C GLU A 256 11.36 -1.20 -14.17
N MET A 257 10.68 -1.00 -15.30
CA MET A 257 10.53 -2.08 -16.31
C MET A 257 11.80 -2.33 -17.12
N PHE A 258 12.73 -1.37 -17.14
CA PHE A 258 13.96 -1.46 -17.94
C PHE A 258 15.16 -1.77 -17.05
N VAL A 259 15.84 -2.86 -17.36
CA VAL A 259 17.04 -3.31 -16.64
C VAL A 259 18.14 -2.23 -16.62
N GLY A 260 18.66 -1.94 -15.44
CA GLY A 260 19.74 -0.99 -15.21
C GLY A 260 19.31 0.43 -14.89
N VAL A 261 18.05 0.81 -15.03
CA VAL A 261 17.55 2.16 -14.69
C VAL A 261 17.54 2.36 -13.18
N GLY A 262 17.07 1.39 -12.40
CA GLY A 262 17.11 1.42 -10.95
C GLY A 262 18.52 1.55 -10.39
N ALA A 263 19.45 0.76 -10.91
CA ALA A 263 20.86 0.84 -10.54
C ALA A 263 21.49 2.20 -10.88
N SER A 264 21.09 2.83 -12.00
CA SER A 264 21.55 4.19 -12.33
C SER A 264 21.00 5.22 -11.33
N ARG A 265 19.72 5.12 -10.92
CA ARG A 265 19.14 6.00 -9.90
C ARG A 265 19.83 5.89 -8.55
N VAL A 266 20.17 4.68 -8.13
CA VAL A 266 20.96 4.47 -6.91
C VAL A 266 22.29 5.20 -7.00
N ARG A 267 23.01 5.06 -8.11
CA ARG A 267 24.30 5.75 -8.33
C ARG A 267 24.15 7.25 -8.30
N ASP A 268 23.18 7.80 -9.04
CA ASP A 268 22.92 9.24 -9.10
C ASP A 268 22.58 9.81 -7.72
N LEU A 269 21.76 9.09 -6.91
CA LEU A 269 21.45 9.46 -5.53
C LEU A 269 22.69 9.55 -4.65
N PHE A 270 23.55 8.52 -4.69
CA PHE A 270 24.77 8.50 -3.87
C PHE A 270 25.80 9.52 -4.34
N GLU A 271 25.92 9.79 -5.64
CA GLU A 271 26.76 10.88 -6.16
C GLU A 271 26.31 12.25 -5.66
N GLU A 272 24.99 12.49 -5.65
CA GLU A 272 24.44 13.75 -5.17
C GLU A 272 24.57 13.88 -3.64
N ALA A 273 24.32 12.80 -2.89
CA ALA A 273 24.53 12.77 -1.46
C ALA A 273 26.00 13.02 -1.07
N LYS A 274 26.95 12.41 -1.78
CA LYS A 274 28.40 12.65 -1.56
C LYS A 274 28.81 14.10 -1.80
N LYS A 275 28.13 14.84 -2.68
CA LYS A 275 28.39 16.28 -2.93
C LYS A 275 27.84 17.18 -1.82
N ASN A 276 26.78 16.72 -1.15
CA ASN A 276 26.08 17.48 -0.11
C ASN A 276 26.37 16.97 1.31
N ALA A 277 27.40 16.17 1.50
CA ALA A 277 27.82 15.69 2.81
C ALA A 277 28.32 16.84 3.72
N PRO A 278 27.96 16.87 5.04
CA PRO A 278 27.21 15.85 5.76
C PRO A 278 25.72 15.83 5.41
N CYS A 279 25.13 14.61 5.24
CA CYS A 279 23.72 14.46 4.88
C CYS A 279 23.19 13.07 5.28
N ILE A 280 21.86 12.94 5.28
CA ILE A 280 21.16 11.67 5.51
C ILE A 280 20.46 11.25 4.22
N VAL A 281 20.67 9.99 3.80
CA VAL A 281 19.93 9.32 2.73
C VAL A 281 18.92 8.39 3.39
N PHE A 282 17.65 8.60 3.11
CA PHE A 282 16.57 7.76 3.61
C PHE A 282 15.88 6.99 2.48
N ILE A 283 15.81 5.68 2.65
CA ILE A 283 15.13 4.77 1.71
C ILE A 283 13.94 4.15 2.44
N ASP A 284 12.74 4.62 2.10
CA ASP A 284 11.51 4.03 2.63
C ASP A 284 11.15 2.75 1.87
N GLU A 285 10.47 1.81 2.50
CA GLU A 285 10.05 0.55 1.90
C GLU A 285 11.21 -0.18 1.21
N ILE A 286 12.36 -0.31 1.89
CA ILE A 286 13.57 -0.94 1.34
C ILE A 286 13.34 -2.38 0.85
N ASP A 287 12.33 -3.06 1.37
CA ASP A 287 11.92 -4.40 0.97
C ASP A 287 11.42 -4.48 -0.48
N ALA A 288 11.05 -3.36 -1.11
CA ALA A 288 10.73 -3.32 -2.53
C ALA A 288 11.92 -3.74 -3.43
N ILE A 289 13.15 -3.41 -3.02
CA ILE A 289 14.40 -3.74 -3.75
C ILE A 289 15.25 -4.76 -3.00
N GLY A 290 15.13 -4.84 -1.69
CA GLY A 290 15.98 -5.62 -0.79
C GLY A 290 15.53 -7.07 -0.55
N LYS A 291 14.55 -7.57 -1.29
CA LYS A 291 13.99 -8.91 -1.08
C LYS A 291 15.03 -10.00 -1.39
N SER A 292 15.10 -11.01 -0.49
CA SER A 292 15.92 -12.22 -0.62
C SER A 292 15.61 -13.00 -1.90
N ARG A 293 16.61 -13.70 -2.42
CA ARG A 293 16.53 -14.54 -3.61
C ARG A 293 15.72 -15.79 -3.34
N ASP A 294 14.46 -15.83 -3.75
CA ASP A 294 13.67 -17.05 -3.75
C ASP A 294 13.99 -17.85 -5.02
N SER A 295 14.70 -18.96 -4.84
CA SER A 295 15.11 -19.87 -5.93
C SER A 295 13.94 -20.64 -6.57
N ARG A 296 12.70 -20.46 -6.12
CA ARG A 296 11.54 -21.26 -6.56
C ARG A 296 10.75 -20.66 -7.73
N TYR A 297 10.95 -19.37 -8.06
CA TYR A 297 10.29 -18.72 -9.20
C TYR A 297 11.34 -18.07 -10.10
N GLY A 298 11.85 -18.86 -11.03
CA GLY A 298 12.74 -18.39 -12.09
C GLY A 298 12.03 -17.44 -13.04
N GLY A 299 12.62 -16.27 -13.24
CA GLY A 299 12.27 -15.34 -14.30
C GLY A 299 11.56 -14.06 -13.85
N GLY A 300 12.28 -12.93 -13.83
CA GLY A 300 11.70 -11.59 -13.73
C GLY A 300 12.27 -10.66 -12.65
N ASN A 301 13.33 -11.06 -11.94
CA ASN A 301 13.89 -10.24 -10.86
C ASN A 301 15.26 -9.60 -11.17
N ASP A 302 15.77 -9.73 -12.40
CA ASP A 302 17.13 -9.27 -12.78
C ASP A 302 17.35 -7.76 -12.50
N GLU A 303 16.33 -6.95 -12.71
CA GLU A 303 16.40 -5.51 -12.48
C GLU A 303 16.52 -5.17 -11.00
N ARG A 304 15.67 -5.81 -10.14
CA ARG A 304 15.72 -5.61 -8.68
C ARG A 304 17.05 -6.09 -8.10
N GLU A 305 17.55 -7.23 -8.56
CA GLU A 305 18.83 -7.78 -8.12
C GLU A 305 19.99 -6.88 -8.53
N GLN A 306 19.98 -6.35 -9.75
CA GLN A 306 20.98 -5.39 -10.20
C GLN A 306 20.95 -4.09 -9.38
N THR A 307 19.75 -3.61 -9.06
CA THR A 307 19.54 -2.43 -8.21
C THR A 307 20.05 -2.66 -6.79
N LEU A 308 19.71 -3.82 -6.18
CA LEU A 308 20.21 -4.21 -4.88
C LEU A 308 21.75 -4.30 -4.87
N ASN A 309 22.34 -4.98 -5.85
CA ASN A 309 23.79 -5.11 -5.95
C ASN A 309 24.47 -3.75 -6.09
N GLN A 310 23.87 -2.81 -6.83
CA GLN A 310 24.38 -1.44 -6.92
C GLN A 310 24.29 -0.71 -5.57
N LEU A 311 23.16 -0.85 -4.85
CA LEU A 311 23.00 -0.27 -3.51
C LEU A 311 24.09 -0.80 -2.55
N LEU A 312 24.29 -2.12 -2.54
CA LEU A 312 25.33 -2.75 -1.72
C LEU A 312 26.74 -2.22 -2.09
N ALA A 313 27.02 -2.08 -3.39
CA ALA A 313 28.30 -1.54 -3.86
C ALA A 313 28.51 -0.08 -3.43
N GLU A 314 27.46 0.76 -3.50
CA GLU A 314 27.55 2.14 -3.04
C GLU A 314 27.73 2.23 -1.52
N MET A 315 27.04 1.36 -0.74
CA MET A 315 27.21 1.28 0.72
C MET A 315 28.61 0.82 1.13
N ASP A 316 29.21 -0.11 0.38
CA ASP A 316 30.56 -0.56 0.66
C ASP A 316 31.61 0.48 0.23
N GLY A 317 31.33 1.24 -0.83
CA GLY A 317 32.25 2.18 -1.47
C GLY A 317 32.36 3.57 -0.82
N PHE A 318 31.59 3.89 0.23
CA PHE A 318 31.75 5.19 0.89
C PHE A 318 32.39 5.07 2.28
N TYR A 319 33.13 6.14 2.63
CA TYR A 319 33.75 6.29 3.95
C TYR A 319 32.86 7.16 4.84
N THR A 320 32.52 6.66 6.02
CA THR A 320 31.70 7.37 7.04
C THR A 320 32.33 8.68 7.53
N SER A 321 33.65 8.84 7.37
CA SER A 321 34.36 10.07 7.73
C SER A 321 33.89 11.35 7.02
N LYS A 322 33.07 11.22 5.95
CA LYS A 322 32.47 12.36 5.26
C LYS A 322 31.10 12.76 5.80
N GLY A 323 30.59 12.12 6.85
CA GLY A 323 29.30 12.45 7.43
C GLY A 323 28.07 12.01 6.61
N LEU A 324 28.20 10.97 5.78
CA LEU A 324 27.08 10.37 5.06
C LEU A 324 26.50 9.22 5.90
N LEU A 325 25.21 9.30 6.22
CA LEU A 325 24.46 8.27 6.92
C LEU A 325 23.32 7.76 6.03
N ILE A 326 23.10 6.46 6.03
CA ILE A 326 21.96 5.84 5.34
C ILE A 326 20.96 5.36 6.37
N LEU A 327 19.73 5.85 6.29
CA LEU A 327 18.59 5.31 7.02
C LEU A 327 17.70 4.54 6.04
N ALA A 328 17.18 3.40 6.43
CA ALA A 328 16.16 2.70 5.68
C ALA A 328 14.99 2.31 6.58
N ALA A 329 13.81 2.17 6.01
CA ALA A 329 12.64 1.70 6.74
C ALA A 329 12.01 0.50 6.04
N THR A 330 11.50 -0.45 6.85
CA THR A 330 10.73 -1.59 6.36
C THR A 330 9.69 -2.04 7.39
N ASN A 331 8.61 -2.58 6.89
CA ASN A 331 7.61 -3.30 7.69
C ASN A 331 7.85 -4.83 7.68
N ARG A 332 8.81 -5.29 6.85
CA ARG A 332 9.04 -6.71 6.58
C ARG A 332 10.53 -7.07 6.62
N PRO A 333 11.16 -7.01 7.80
CA PRO A 333 12.60 -7.29 7.92
C PRO A 333 12.98 -8.71 7.51
N GLU A 334 12.06 -9.66 7.64
CA GLU A 334 12.24 -11.08 7.35
C GLU A 334 12.43 -11.39 5.86
N VAL A 335 11.95 -10.51 4.96
CA VAL A 335 12.11 -10.70 3.52
C VAL A 335 13.41 -10.12 2.98
N LEU A 336 14.14 -9.35 3.79
CA LEU A 336 15.35 -8.66 3.35
C LEU A 336 16.49 -9.64 3.11
N ASP A 337 17.28 -9.36 2.07
CA ASP A 337 18.52 -10.09 1.80
C ASP A 337 19.49 -9.92 2.98
N PRO A 338 20.00 -11.03 3.55
CA PRO A 338 20.96 -10.98 4.65
C PRO A 338 22.21 -10.13 4.36
N ALA A 339 22.54 -9.93 3.09
CA ALA A 339 23.64 -9.09 2.68
C ALA A 339 23.47 -7.62 3.11
N LEU A 340 22.25 -7.10 3.15
CA LEU A 340 21.94 -5.75 3.66
C LEU A 340 22.25 -5.58 5.14
N LEU A 341 22.12 -6.68 5.91
CA LEU A 341 22.23 -6.69 7.38
C LEU A 341 23.64 -7.03 7.87
N ARG A 342 24.62 -7.16 6.95
CA ARG A 342 26.01 -7.41 7.33
C ARG A 342 26.68 -6.16 7.89
N PRO A 343 27.61 -6.30 8.85
CA PRO A 343 28.41 -5.19 9.35
C PRO A 343 29.05 -4.37 8.20
N GLY A 344 28.99 -3.05 8.33
CA GLY A 344 29.43 -2.11 7.29
C GLY A 344 28.34 -1.69 6.30
N ARG A 345 27.07 -2.07 6.57
CA ARG A 345 25.87 -1.69 5.78
C ARG A 345 24.79 -1.16 6.73
N PHE A 346 23.70 -1.91 6.95
CA PHE A 346 22.73 -1.58 8.00
C PHE A 346 23.18 -2.23 9.33
N ASP A 347 24.12 -1.59 9.98
CA ASP A 347 24.76 -2.10 11.19
C ASP A 347 23.85 -2.05 12.40
N ARG A 348 22.95 -1.07 12.44
CA ARG A 348 21.98 -0.90 13.51
C ARG A 348 20.58 -1.23 13.04
N ARG A 349 19.85 -1.95 13.89
CA ARG A 349 18.40 -2.12 13.77
C ARG A 349 17.74 -1.33 14.89
N VAL A 350 16.87 -0.41 14.51
CA VAL A 350 16.07 0.39 15.42
C VAL A 350 14.63 -0.06 15.30
N ILE A 351 14.10 -0.63 16.36
CA ILE A 351 12.72 -1.09 16.40
C ILE A 351 11.84 0.11 16.70
N VAL A 352 10.82 0.33 15.86
CA VAL A 352 9.82 1.38 15.99
C VAL A 352 8.47 0.69 16.14
N ASP A 353 8.19 0.24 17.35
CA ASP A 353 7.04 -0.60 17.66
C ASP A 353 5.76 0.21 17.87
N ARG A 354 4.67 -0.48 18.20
CA ARG A 354 3.42 0.18 18.61
C ARG A 354 3.66 0.93 19.91
N PRO A 355 3.07 2.13 20.05
CA PRO A 355 3.23 2.90 21.29
C PRO A 355 2.50 2.23 22.47
N ASP A 356 3.12 2.24 23.65
CA ASP A 356 2.51 1.93 24.93
C ASP A 356 1.47 2.98 25.32
N LEU A 357 0.82 2.81 26.47
CA LEU A 357 -0.21 3.74 26.96
C LEU A 357 0.31 5.19 27.05
N LYS A 358 1.47 5.38 27.67
CA LYS A 358 2.11 6.69 27.79
C LYS A 358 2.44 7.28 26.43
N GLY A 359 3.00 6.48 25.54
CA GLY A 359 3.31 6.88 24.16
C GLY A 359 2.07 7.29 23.38
N ARG A 360 0.94 6.58 23.55
CA ARG A 360 -0.32 6.95 22.90
C ARG A 360 -0.84 8.30 23.42
N VAL A 361 -0.79 8.52 24.72
CA VAL A 361 -1.16 9.82 25.33
C VAL A 361 -0.29 10.95 24.78
N ASP A 362 1.01 10.74 24.69
CA ASP A 362 1.95 11.76 24.22
C ASP A 362 1.76 12.02 22.70
N ILE A 363 1.48 10.98 21.90
CA ILE A 363 1.13 11.13 20.47
C ILE A 363 -0.15 11.93 20.32
N LEU A 364 -1.21 11.62 21.08
CA LEU A 364 -2.46 12.37 21.07
C LEU A 364 -2.22 13.86 21.40
N LYS A 365 -1.43 14.15 22.42
CA LYS A 365 -1.07 15.52 22.80
C LYS A 365 -0.31 16.25 21.70
N VAL A 366 0.63 15.59 21.03
CA VAL A 366 1.39 16.19 19.92
C VAL A 366 0.48 16.54 18.75
N HIS A 367 -0.43 15.64 18.35
CA HIS A 367 -1.37 15.92 17.26
C HIS A 367 -2.46 16.90 17.64
N ALA A 368 -2.78 17.03 18.91
CA ALA A 368 -3.76 17.98 19.43
C ALA A 368 -3.23 19.43 19.59
N LYS A 369 -1.91 19.67 19.46
CA LYS A 369 -1.28 21.00 19.66
C LYS A 369 -1.98 22.16 18.93
N ASN A 370 -2.49 21.91 17.72
CA ASN A 370 -3.12 22.91 16.87
C ASN A 370 -4.66 22.78 16.85
N VAL A 371 -5.24 21.96 17.74
CA VAL A 371 -6.67 21.73 17.84
C VAL A 371 -7.19 22.42 19.10
N LEU A 372 -8.31 23.14 18.98
CA LEU A 372 -8.97 23.71 20.13
C LEU A 372 -9.73 22.62 20.88
N LEU A 373 -9.33 22.38 22.12
CA LEU A 373 -9.95 21.41 23.02
C LEU A 373 -10.74 22.13 24.10
N ASP A 374 -11.75 21.46 24.63
CA ASP A 374 -12.43 21.93 25.86
C ASP A 374 -11.89 21.20 27.11
N ASP A 375 -12.35 21.62 28.28
CA ASP A 375 -11.87 21.10 29.57
C ASP A 375 -12.35 19.67 29.87
N THR A 376 -13.17 19.06 29.02
CA THR A 376 -13.69 17.70 29.22
C THR A 376 -12.75 16.62 28.67
N VAL A 377 -11.71 17.01 27.93
CA VAL A 377 -10.84 16.07 27.20
C VAL A 377 -9.88 15.34 28.14
N ASP A 378 -10.03 14.02 28.16
CA ASP A 378 -9.16 13.08 28.84
C ASP A 378 -8.44 12.19 27.82
N PHE A 379 -7.17 12.46 27.58
CA PHE A 379 -6.35 11.67 26.64
C PHE A 379 -5.98 10.30 27.19
N GLU A 380 -5.97 10.10 28.49
CA GLU A 380 -5.66 8.81 29.11
C GLU A 380 -6.78 7.81 28.85
N ALA A 381 -8.04 8.23 29.03
CA ALA A 381 -9.21 7.43 28.68
C ALA A 381 -9.23 7.06 27.20
N ILE A 382 -8.88 7.99 26.29
CA ILE A 382 -8.80 7.70 24.85
C ILE A 382 -7.64 6.75 24.54
N ALA A 383 -6.50 6.91 25.17
CA ALA A 383 -5.34 6.04 24.97
C ALA A 383 -5.62 4.61 25.46
N LEU A 384 -6.33 4.43 26.58
CA LEU A 384 -6.80 3.11 27.04
C LEU A 384 -7.76 2.47 26.02
N ALA A 385 -8.72 3.24 25.53
CA ALA A 385 -9.69 2.77 24.53
C ALA A 385 -9.08 2.45 23.16
N THR A 386 -7.83 2.83 22.93
CA THR A 386 -7.11 2.64 21.67
C THR A 386 -5.89 1.74 21.80
N SER A 387 -5.95 0.75 22.67
CA SER A 387 -4.89 -0.24 22.83
C SER A 387 -4.54 -0.88 21.48
N GLY A 388 -3.23 -0.97 21.17
CA GLY A 388 -2.72 -1.49 19.92
C GLY A 388 -2.82 -0.56 18.70
N ALA A 389 -3.39 0.65 18.83
CA ALA A 389 -3.40 1.65 17.76
C ALA A 389 -1.99 2.19 17.49
N VAL A 390 -1.73 2.55 16.23
CA VAL A 390 -0.47 3.15 15.81
C VAL A 390 -0.59 4.66 15.71
N GLY A 391 0.55 5.36 15.60
CA GLY A 391 0.59 6.82 15.57
C GLY A 391 -0.27 7.45 14.47
N SER A 392 -0.38 6.83 13.29
CA SER A 392 -1.25 7.30 12.21
C SER A 392 -2.73 7.23 12.56
N ASP A 393 -3.15 6.20 13.32
CA ASP A 393 -4.54 6.04 13.73
C ASP A 393 -4.92 7.11 14.74
N LEU A 394 -4.05 7.35 15.72
CA LEU A 394 -4.22 8.39 16.75
C LEU A 394 -4.29 9.79 16.13
N ALA A 395 -3.41 10.08 15.15
CA ALA A 395 -3.46 11.33 14.39
C ALA A 395 -4.78 11.51 13.66
N ASN A 396 -5.27 10.43 13.03
CA ASN A 396 -6.55 10.43 12.32
C ASN A 396 -7.73 10.62 13.28
N MET A 397 -7.68 10.04 14.48
CA MET A 397 -8.70 10.22 15.52
C MET A 397 -8.82 11.69 15.95
N ILE A 398 -7.72 12.38 16.20
CA ILE A 398 -7.73 13.82 16.52
C ILE A 398 -8.35 14.63 15.38
N ASN A 399 -7.98 14.33 14.13
CA ASN A 399 -8.53 15.01 12.96
C ASN A 399 -10.04 14.75 12.77
N GLU A 400 -10.49 13.51 12.88
CA GLU A 400 -11.92 13.16 12.79
C GLU A 400 -12.71 13.81 13.94
N ALA A 401 -12.17 13.87 15.16
CA ALA A 401 -12.80 14.55 16.30
C ALA A 401 -12.99 16.05 16.02
N ALA A 402 -11.98 16.72 15.44
CA ALA A 402 -12.08 18.12 15.04
C ALA A 402 -13.15 18.33 13.95
N ILE A 403 -13.20 17.44 12.96
CA ILE A 403 -14.23 17.45 11.91
C ILE A 403 -15.63 17.25 12.53
N LEU A 404 -15.79 16.34 13.49
CA LEU A 404 -17.04 16.09 14.18
C LEU A 404 -17.51 17.30 14.99
N ALA A 405 -16.59 17.98 15.71
CA ALA A 405 -16.90 19.20 16.46
C ALA A 405 -17.46 20.29 15.54
N VAL A 406 -16.79 20.54 14.40
CA VAL A 406 -17.26 21.52 13.40
C VAL A 406 -18.61 21.12 12.83
N LYS A 407 -18.81 19.85 12.49
CA LYS A 407 -20.07 19.33 11.94
C LYS A 407 -21.26 19.48 12.91
N LYS A 408 -20.98 19.42 14.22
CA LYS A 408 -21.95 19.65 15.29
C LYS A 408 -22.06 21.12 15.70
N GLY A 409 -21.41 22.05 14.96
CA GLY A 409 -21.47 23.52 15.18
C GLY A 409 -20.66 24.00 16.39
N ARG A 410 -19.74 23.22 16.92
CA ARG A 410 -18.90 23.59 18.07
C ARG A 410 -17.58 24.18 17.61
N LYS A 411 -16.95 24.97 18.48
CA LYS A 411 -15.66 25.65 18.22
C LYS A 411 -14.48 24.91 18.84
N ALA A 412 -14.74 23.96 19.75
CA ALA A 412 -13.75 23.15 20.41
C ALA A 412 -14.17 21.66 20.40
N VAL A 413 -13.20 20.78 20.43
CA VAL A 413 -13.37 19.34 20.53
C VAL A 413 -13.63 18.99 21.99
N CYS A 414 -14.66 18.19 22.25
CA CYS A 414 -14.97 17.64 23.58
C CYS A 414 -14.67 16.14 23.63
N GLN A 415 -14.69 15.56 24.84
CA GLN A 415 -14.44 14.14 25.06
C GLN A 415 -15.33 13.24 24.18
N LYS A 416 -16.62 13.59 24.05
CA LYS A 416 -17.56 12.82 23.20
C LYS A 416 -17.20 12.79 21.71
N ASP A 417 -16.50 13.81 21.21
CA ASP A 417 -16.03 13.82 19.81
C ASP A 417 -14.85 12.89 19.63
N LEU A 418 -13.98 12.84 20.63
CA LEU A 418 -12.84 11.89 20.64
C LEU A 418 -13.34 10.45 20.74
N GLU A 419 -14.26 10.15 21.63
CA GLU A 419 -14.88 8.82 21.73
C GLU A 419 -15.55 8.38 20.42
N GLU A 420 -16.33 9.26 19.80
CA GLU A 420 -16.92 8.99 18.47
C GLU A 420 -15.86 8.82 17.39
N SER A 421 -14.76 9.60 17.45
CA SER A 421 -13.66 9.46 16.48
C SER A 421 -12.92 8.13 16.61
N VAL A 422 -12.75 7.60 17.82
CA VAL A 422 -12.23 6.26 18.08
C VAL A 422 -13.09 5.22 17.36
N GLU A 423 -14.39 5.29 17.51
CA GLU A 423 -15.31 4.38 16.82
C GLU A 423 -15.24 4.53 15.30
N VAL A 424 -15.20 5.78 14.80
CA VAL A 424 -15.11 6.05 13.36
C VAL A 424 -13.84 5.45 12.74
N VAL A 425 -12.73 5.51 13.47
CA VAL A 425 -11.44 4.99 12.96
C VAL A 425 -11.37 3.47 13.09
N LEU A 426 -11.85 2.88 14.19
CA LEU A 426 -11.76 1.44 14.45
C LEU A 426 -12.84 0.61 13.74
N VAL A 427 -14.09 1.11 13.72
CA VAL A 427 -15.27 0.34 13.25
C VAL A 427 -15.93 0.98 12.03
N GLY A 428 -15.58 2.23 11.72
CA GLY A 428 -16.13 2.98 10.60
C GLY A 428 -17.27 3.92 11.00
N LYS A 429 -17.68 4.75 10.01
CA LYS A 429 -18.76 5.73 10.20
C LYS A 429 -20.12 5.04 10.31
N GLU A 430 -21.05 5.67 11.06
CA GLU A 430 -22.43 5.25 11.13
C GLU A 430 -23.09 5.19 9.75
N LYS A 431 -23.77 4.11 9.46
CA LYS A 431 -24.42 3.84 8.17
C LYS A 431 -25.90 4.21 8.23
N LYS A 432 -26.22 5.45 7.87
CA LYS A 432 -27.58 6.02 7.98
C LYS A 432 -28.59 5.40 7.02
N ASP A 433 -28.11 4.85 5.89
CA ASP A 433 -28.98 4.34 4.82
C ASP A 433 -29.38 2.87 4.99
N ARG A 434 -28.83 2.19 5.99
CA ARG A 434 -29.13 0.77 6.25
C ARG A 434 -30.16 0.62 7.35
N ILE A 435 -31.41 0.46 6.95
CA ILE A 435 -32.50 0.18 7.88
C ILE A 435 -32.59 -1.34 8.06
N LEU A 436 -32.23 -1.81 9.26
CA LEU A 436 -32.45 -3.20 9.65
C LEU A 436 -33.95 -3.48 9.77
N SER A 437 -34.42 -4.64 9.30
CA SER A 437 -35.75 -5.10 9.57
C SER A 437 -35.95 -5.29 11.08
N LYS A 438 -37.20 -5.26 11.54
CA LYS A 438 -37.54 -5.49 12.98
C LYS A 438 -36.98 -6.82 13.49
N GLN A 439 -36.95 -7.83 12.63
CA GLN A 439 -36.40 -9.15 12.97
C GLN A 439 -34.88 -9.13 13.06
N GLU A 440 -34.21 -8.55 12.07
CA GLU A 440 -32.73 -8.41 12.09
C GLU A 440 -32.28 -7.58 13.28
N ARG A 441 -32.94 -6.44 13.53
CA ARG A 441 -32.64 -5.59 14.69
C ARG A 441 -32.77 -6.35 16.02
N ARG A 442 -33.78 -7.22 16.13
CA ARG A 442 -33.96 -8.09 17.31
C ARG A 442 -32.82 -9.11 17.41
N ILE A 443 -32.46 -9.77 16.29
CA ILE A 443 -31.37 -10.75 16.28
C ILE A 443 -30.06 -10.09 16.67
N VAL A 444 -29.69 -8.97 16.03
CA VAL A 444 -28.45 -8.23 16.34
C VAL A 444 -28.43 -7.78 17.80
N SER A 445 -29.55 -7.30 18.35
CA SER A 445 -29.62 -6.90 19.76
C SER A 445 -29.29 -8.03 20.71
N TYR A 446 -29.88 -9.21 20.50
CA TYR A 446 -29.57 -10.37 21.33
C TYR A 446 -28.15 -10.88 21.13
N HIS A 447 -27.64 -10.80 19.93
CA HIS A 447 -26.27 -11.14 19.61
C HIS A 447 -25.27 -10.27 20.41
N GLU A 448 -25.40 -8.94 20.35
CA GLU A 448 -24.54 -8.01 21.06
C GLU A 448 -24.70 -8.11 22.58
N VAL A 449 -25.94 -8.29 23.06
CA VAL A 449 -26.18 -8.53 24.49
C VAL A 449 -25.57 -9.85 24.94
N GLY A 450 -25.61 -10.88 24.09
CA GLY A 450 -24.95 -12.16 24.37
C GLY A 450 -23.46 -12.00 24.65
N HIS A 451 -22.73 -11.26 23.81
CA HIS A 451 -21.33 -10.91 24.03
C HIS A 451 -21.14 -10.13 25.35
N ALA A 452 -21.91 -9.08 25.52
CA ALA A 452 -21.78 -8.21 26.69
C ALA A 452 -22.06 -8.93 28.02
N LEU A 453 -23.13 -9.74 28.04
CA LEU A 453 -23.57 -10.43 29.24
C LEU A 453 -22.59 -11.54 29.64
N VAL A 454 -22.09 -12.33 28.65
CA VAL A 454 -21.07 -13.34 28.91
C VAL A 454 -19.80 -12.70 29.47
N ASN A 455 -19.33 -11.57 28.91
CA ASN A 455 -18.15 -10.89 29.41
C ASN A 455 -18.36 -10.30 30.82
N ALA A 456 -19.50 -9.68 31.07
CA ALA A 456 -19.79 -9.08 32.40
C ALA A 456 -19.94 -10.12 33.53
N LEU A 457 -20.30 -11.36 33.21
CA LEU A 457 -20.50 -12.44 34.19
C LEU A 457 -19.24 -13.29 34.41
N GLN A 458 -18.21 -13.09 33.61
CA GLN A 458 -16.90 -13.74 33.78
C GLN A 458 -15.95 -12.84 34.60
N LYS A 459 -15.19 -13.44 35.50
CA LYS A 459 -14.25 -12.72 36.37
C LYS A 459 -13.02 -12.22 35.60
N ASP A 460 -12.57 -13.01 34.61
CA ASP A 460 -11.30 -12.79 33.90
C ASP A 460 -11.51 -12.15 32.53
N ALA A 461 -12.70 -11.58 32.27
CA ALA A 461 -13.03 -10.86 31.03
C ALA A 461 -12.90 -9.35 31.20
N GLU A 462 -12.67 -8.65 30.09
CA GLU A 462 -12.56 -7.20 30.07
C GLU A 462 -13.93 -6.53 30.24
N PRO A 463 -13.99 -5.35 30.92
CA PRO A 463 -15.25 -4.66 31.17
C PRO A 463 -15.86 -4.11 29.88
N VAL A 464 -17.19 -4.17 29.81
CA VAL A 464 -17.98 -3.62 28.71
C VAL A 464 -18.10 -2.12 28.85
N GLN A 465 -17.64 -1.37 27.87
CA GLN A 465 -17.73 0.08 27.83
C GLN A 465 -18.99 0.58 27.09
N LYS A 466 -19.35 -0.10 25.98
CA LYS A 466 -20.45 0.31 25.12
C LYS A 466 -21.02 -0.88 24.35
N ILE A 467 -22.35 -0.88 24.16
CA ILE A 467 -23.06 -1.83 23.30
C ILE A 467 -23.90 -1.04 22.30
N THR A 468 -23.85 -1.37 21.03
CA THR A 468 -24.64 -0.70 20.00
C THR A 468 -25.11 -1.66 18.91
N ILE A 469 -26.29 -1.39 18.38
CA ILE A 469 -26.86 -2.07 17.22
C ILE A 469 -26.95 -1.15 16.00
N VAL A 470 -26.21 -0.03 16.03
CA VAL A 470 -26.13 0.90 14.90
C VAL A 470 -25.11 0.40 13.89
N PRO A 471 -25.51 0.11 12.63
CA PRO A 471 -24.61 -0.43 11.63
C PRO A 471 -23.49 0.55 11.27
N ARG A 472 -22.27 0.02 11.05
CA ARG A 472 -21.07 0.79 10.68
C ARG A 472 -20.59 0.45 9.27
N THR A 473 -19.79 1.34 8.69
CA THR A 473 -19.34 1.22 7.29
C THR A 473 -18.35 0.07 7.05
N MET A 474 -17.62 -0.38 8.07
CA MET A 474 -16.70 -1.53 7.96
C MET A 474 -17.40 -2.90 8.05
N GLY A 475 -18.74 -2.93 8.02
CA GLY A 475 -19.51 -4.16 7.90
C GLY A 475 -20.19 -4.63 9.18
N ALA A 476 -19.84 -4.10 10.33
CA ALA A 476 -20.47 -4.40 11.59
C ALA A 476 -21.95 -3.96 11.59
N LEU A 477 -22.85 -4.84 12.03
CA LEU A 477 -24.28 -4.55 12.22
C LEU A 477 -24.58 -4.02 13.62
N GLY A 478 -23.76 -4.40 14.56
CA GLY A 478 -23.64 -3.97 15.94
C GLY A 478 -22.22 -4.25 16.42
N TYR A 479 -21.88 -3.88 17.63
CA TYR A 479 -20.64 -4.28 18.31
C TYR A 479 -20.71 -3.99 19.79
N VAL A 480 -19.91 -4.75 20.54
CA VAL A 480 -19.61 -4.49 21.95
C VAL A 480 -18.19 -3.93 22.02
N MET A 481 -18.04 -2.77 22.65
CA MET A 481 -16.74 -2.19 22.94
C MET A 481 -16.29 -2.57 24.33
N GLN A 482 -15.14 -3.19 24.43
CA GLN A 482 -14.47 -3.53 25.68
C GLN A 482 -13.22 -2.66 25.80
N VAL A 483 -12.92 -2.20 27.00
CA VAL A 483 -11.73 -1.41 27.29
C VAL A 483 -11.11 -1.99 28.55
N PRO A 484 -9.86 -2.44 28.49
CA PRO A 484 -9.17 -2.92 29.68
C PRO A 484 -9.02 -1.80 30.71
N GLU A 485 -9.05 -2.14 31.99
CA GLU A 485 -8.82 -1.18 33.07
C GLU A 485 -7.35 -0.73 33.11
N GLU A 486 -6.43 -1.60 32.74
CA GLU A 486 -5.00 -1.36 32.67
C GLU A 486 -4.40 -1.97 31.39
N GLU A 487 -3.28 -1.42 30.94
CA GLU A 487 -2.55 -1.99 29.82
C GLU A 487 -1.89 -3.31 30.21
N LYS A 488 -2.24 -4.40 29.49
CA LYS A 488 -1.71 -5.73 29.75
C LYS A 488 -0.83 -6.19 28.58
N TYR A 489 0.33 -6.74 28.91
CA TYR A 489 1.27 -7.32 27.95
C TYR A 489 1.25 -8.86 27.94
N LEU A 490 0.69 -9.47 28.99
CA LEU A 490 0.61 -10.92 29.14
C LEU A 490 -0.83 -11.33 29.44
N ASN A 491 -1.32 -12.32 28.69
CA ASN A 491 -2.61 -12.94 28.94
C ASN A 491 -2.39 -14.34 29.54
N THR A 492 -3.08 -14.64 30.62
CA THR A 492 -3.13 -15.98 31.21
C THR A 492 -4.01 -16.91 30.38
N LYS A 493 -3.85 -18.21 30.56
CA LYS A 493 -4.72 -19.22 29.94
C LYS A 493 -6.21 -18.97 30.23
N LYS A 494 -6.53 -18.59 31.48
CA LYS A 494 -7.92 -18.31 31.89
C LYS A 494 -8.51 -17.08 31.20
N GLU A 495 -7.74 -16.01 31.02
CA GLU A 495 -8.17 -14.84 30.29
C GLU A 495 -8.43 -15.14 28.82
N LEU A 496 -7.56 -15.94 28.18
CA LEU A 496 -7.79 -16.37 26.79
C LEU A 496 -9.00 -17.30 26.66
N GLU A 497 -9.22 -18.21 27.63
CA GLU A 497 -10.44 -19.03 27.68
C GLU A 497 -11.69 -18.17 27.89
N ALA A 498 -11.66 -17.17 28.76
CA ALA A 498 -12.75 -16.21 28.94
C ALA A 498 -13.02 -15.40 27.66
N MET A 499 -11.97 -15.00 26.97
CA MET A 499 -12.08 -14.31 25.68
C MET A 499 -12.77 -15.19 24.62
N LEU A 500 -12.44 -16.49 24.55
CA LEU A 500 -13.10 -17.44 23.65
C LEU A 500 -14.60 -17.55 23.95
N VAL A 501 -14.97 -17.68 25.23
CA VAL A 501 -16.38 -17.71 25.65
C VAL A 501 -17.08 -16.42 25.27
N GLY A 502 -16.42 -15.27 25.43
CA GLY A 502 -16.91 -13.95 25.04
C GLY A 502 -17.18 -13.85 23.53
N TYR A 503 -16.24 -14.28 22.67
CA TYR A 503 -16.45 -14.28 21.21
C TYR A 503 -17.61 -15.17 20.77
N LEU A 504 -17.88 -16.26 21.46
CA LEU A 504 -18.95 -17.18 21.10
C LEU A 504 -20.31 -16.81 21.72
N GLY A 505 -20.35 -15.79 22.60
CA GLY A 505 -21.54 -15.34 23.30
C GLY A 505 -22.68 -14.91 22.39
N GLY A 506 -22.39 -14.14 21.32
CA GLY A 506 -23.40 -13.68 20.35
C GLY A 506 -24.08 -14.85 19.64
N ARG A 507 -23.29 -15.82 19.16
CA ARG A 507 -23.78 -17.04 18.52
C ARG A 507 -24.62 -17.88 19.47
N ALA A 508 -24.19 -18.02 20.74
CA ALA A 508 -24.91 -18.74 21.76
C ALA A 508 -26.27 -18.08 22.07
N ALA A 509 -26.31 -16.74 22.13
CA ALA A 509 -27.56 -16.00 22.33
C ALA A 509 -28.57 -16.21 21.18
N GLU A 510 -28.10 -16.19 19.90
CA GLU A 510 -28.95 -16.47 18.75
C GLU A 510 -29.59 -17.85 18.86
N GLU A 511 -28.82 -18.89 19.16
CA GLU A 511 -29.34 -20.26 19.28
C GLU A 511 -30.38 -20.41 20.42
N ILE A 512 -30.04 -19.88 21.62
CA ILE A 512 -30.94 -19.96 22.78
C ILE A 512 -32.27 -19.22 22.56
N VAL A 513 -32.23 -18.07 21.86
CA VAL A 513 -33.40 -17.20 21.73
C VAL A 513 -34.27 -17.52 20.53
N PHE A 514 -33.66 -17.86 19.40
CA PHE A 514 -34.35 -17.99 18.12
C PHE A 514 -34.33 -19.42 17.57
N ASP A 515 -33.71 -20.37 18.26
CA ASP A 515 -33.52 -21.74 17.78
C ASP A 515 -32.94 -21.80 16.36
N THR A 516 -32.08 -20.80 16.04
CA THR A 516 -31.41 -20.65 14.76
C THR A 516 -30.13 -19.87 14.93
N VAL A 517 -29.33 -19.85 13.87
CA VAL A 517 -28.03 -19.20 13.86
C VAL A 517 -27.86 -18.42 12.56
N THR A 518 -27.18 -17.28 12.63
CA THR A 518 -27.03 -16.41 11.47
C THR A 518 -25.56 -16.30 11.00
N THR A 519 -25.36 -15.67 9.86
CA THR A 519 -24.03 -15.34 9.32
C THR A 519 -23.36 -14.20 10.08
N GLY A 520 -24.06 -13.56 11.04
CA GLY A 520 -23.53 -12.42 11.81
C GLY A 520 -22.27 -12.79 12.61
N ALA A 521 -22.25 -14.00 13.16
CA ALA A 521 -21.13 -14.50 13.98
C ALA A 521 -19.85 -14.89 13.21
N ALA A 522 -19.78 -14.66 11.89
CA ALA A 522 -18.65 -15.13 11.09
C ALA A 522 -17.29 -14.56 11.55
N ASN A 523 -17.24 -13.27 11.87
CA ASN A 523 -16.01 -12.63 12.37
C ASN A 523 -15.63 -13.13 13.77
N ASP A 524 -16.61 -13.34 14.65
CA ASP A 524 -16.39 -13.81 16.02
C ASP A 524 -15.81 -15.22 16.03
N ILE A 525 -16.36 -16.10 15.18
CA ILE A 525 -15.84 -17.46 14.97
C ILE A 525 -14.42 -17.41 14.42
N GLU A 526 -14.10 -16.49 13.49
CA GLU A 526 -12.75 -16.32 12.96
C GLU A 526 -11.79 -15.90 14.06
N GLN A 527 -12.13 -14.91 14.89
CA GLN A 527 -11.29 -14.44 16.00
C GLN A 527 -11.12 -15.53 17.06
N ALA A 528 -12.21 -16.19 17.46
CA ALA A 528 -12.15 -17.32 18.38
C ALA A 528 -11.22 -18.44 17.86
N THR A 529 -11.31 -18.77 16.57
CA THR A 529 -10.44 -19.80 15.96
C THR A 529 -8.98 -19.36 15.96
N LYS A 530 -8.67 -18.10 15.70
CA LYS A 530 -7.29 -17.57 15.76
C LYS A 530 -6.71 -17.68 17.16
N VAL A 531 -7.46 -17.26 18.17
CA VAL A 531 -7.04 -17.34 19.58
C VAL A 531 -6.84 -18.77 20.00
N ALA A 532 -7.80 -19.65 19.77
CA ALA A 532 -7.71 -21.08 20.12
C ALA A 532 -6.52 -21.75 19.46
N ARG A 533 -6.28 -21.47 18.18
CA ARG A 533 -5.14 -22.00 17.44
C ARG A 533 -3.81 -21.48 18.02
N ALA A 534 -3.72 -20.21 18.37
CA ALA A 534 -2.53 -19.62 18.98
C ALA A 534 -2.23 -20.23 20.35
N MET A 535 -3.25 -20.45 21.19
CA MET A 535 -3.12 -21.12 22.49
C MET A 535 -2.45 -22.49 22.35
N ILE A 536 -2.84 -23.26 21.33
CA ILE A 536 -2.35 -24.61 21.11
C ILE A 536 -0.98 -24.60 20.44
N THR A 537 -0.79 -23.80 19.38
CA THR A 537 0.39 -23.91 18.50
C THR A 537 1.55 -22.99 18.88
N GLN A 538 1.27 -21.87 19.57
CA GLN A 538 2.28 -20.84 19.86
C GLN A 538 2.57 -20.70 21.36
N TYR A 539 1.53 -20.77 22.20
CA TYR A 539 1.68 -20.47 23.64
C TYR A 539 1.88 -21.69 24.52
N GLY A 540 1.81 -22.92 23.95
CA GLY A 540 2.02 -24.15 24.72
C GLY A 540 0.95 -24.38 25.80
N MET A 541 -0.28 -23.92 25.58
CA MET A 541 -1.38 -23.99 26.56
C MET A 541 -2.26 -25.26 26.40
N SER A 542 -1.91 -26.16 25.47
CA SER A 542 -2.57 -27.45 25.29
C SER A 542 -1.99 -28.49 26.22
N GLU A 543 -2.83 -29.27 26.88
CA GLU A 543 -2.38 -30.43 27.68
C GLU A 543 -1.79 -31.55 26.81
N LYS A 544 -2.31 -31.69 25.58
CA LYS A 544 -1.87 -32.74 24.64
C LYS A 544 -0.48 -32.50 24.08
N PHE A 545 -0.20 -31.25 23.66
CA PHE A 545 1.06 -30.90 23.02
C PHE A 545 2.09 -30.29 23.96
N GLY A 546 1.69 -29.92 25.18
CA GLY A 546 2.56 -29.35 26.19
C GLY A 546 3.31 -28.11 25.67
N LEU A 547 4.64 -28.08 25.92
CA LEU A 547 5.51 -26.95 25.59
C LEU A 547 6.09 -27.00 24.17
N MET A 548 5.48 -27.74 23.24
CA MET A 548 5.96 -27.85 21.88
C MET A 548 5.46 -26.63 21.05
N GLY A 549 6.39 -25.86 20.46
CA GLY A 549 6.08 -24.82 19.49
C GLY A 549 5.76 -25.42 18.13
N LEU A 550 4.50 -25.39 17.73
CA LEU A 550 3.96 -26.04 16.52
C LEU A 550 3.78 -25.08 15.35
N ALA A 551 3.89 -23.77 15.58
CA ALA A 551 3.80 -22.75 14.54
C ALA A 551 4.82 -21.62 14.76
N THR A 552 5.29 -21.05 13.65
CA THR A 552 6.09 -19.83 13.64
C THR A 552 5.32 -18.71 12.96
N GLN A 553 5.40 -17.49 13.48
CA GLN A 553 4.81 -16.33 12.81
C GLN A 553 5.71 -15.88 11.67
N GLU A 554 5.19 -15.90 10.43
CA GLU A 554 5.75 -15.16 9.32
C GLU A 554 5.17 -13.73 9.32
N ASN A 555 5.98 -12.75 8.93
CA ASN A 555 5.58 -11.33 8.87
C ASN A 555 5.17 -10.75 10.24
N GLN A 556 6.09 -10.76 11.18
CA GLN A 556 5.88 -10.30 12.58
C GLN A 556 5.19 -8.93 12.70
N TYR A 557 5.47 -7.98 11.79
CA TYR A 557 4.95 -6.60 11.83
C TYR A 557 3.78 -6.33 10.89
N LEU A 558 3.37 -7.32 10.09
CA LEU A 558 2.14 -7.31 9.32
C LEU A 558 1.15 -8.29 9.97
N SER A 559 -0.01 -8.48 9.40
CA SER A 559 -1.00 -9.47 9.87
C SER A 559 -0.39 -10.89 9.83
N GLY A 560 0.43 -11.20 10.85
CA GLY A 560 1.30 -12.36 10.87
C GLY A 560 0.53 -13.66 10.63
N ARG A 561 0.84 -14.32 9.51
CA ARG A 561 0.33 -15.67 9.25
C ARG A 561 1.17 -16.66 10.05
N ALA A 562 0.53 -17.39 10.93
CA ALA A 562 1.18 -18.53 11.58
C ALA A 562 1.32 -19.67 10.56
N VAL A 563 2.55 -20.13 10.37
CA VAL A 563 2.88 -21.30 9.54
C VAL A 563 3.17 -22.48 10.45
N LEU A 564 2.47 -23.57 10.22
CA LEU A 564 2.67 -24.79 10.99
C LEU A 564 4.02 -25.43 10.66
N ASN A 565 4.75 -25.84 11.69
CA ASN A 565 6.04 -26.51 11.62
C ASN A 565 5.93 -27.98 12.09
N CYS A 566 4.89 -28.67 11.66
CA CYS A 566 4.61 -30.05 12.08
C CYS A 566 4.16 -30.88 10.87
N GLY A 567 4.14 -32.20 11.02
CA GLY A 567 3.61 -33.13 10.02
C GLY A 567 2.08 -33.11 9.94
N ASP A 568 1.53 -33.66 8.86
CA ASP A 568 0.08 -33.60 8.56
C ASP A 568 -0.76 -34.29 9.66
N ASP A 569 -0.31 -35.37 10.25
CA ASP A 569 -0.99 -36.06 11.35
C ASP A 569 -1.13 -35.13 12.58
N THR A 570 -0.05 -34.43 12.94
CA THR A 570 -0.06 -33.45 14.04
C THR A 570 -0.95 -32.25 13.71
N ALA A 571 -0.97 -31.80 12.46
CA ALA A 571 -1.86 -30.71 12.02
C ALA A 571 -3.34 -31.12 12.17
N THR A 572 -3.69 -32.36 11.83
CA THR A 572 -5.04 -32.90 12.04
C THR A 572 -5.40 -32.92 13.53
N GLU A 573 -4.46 -33.34 14.38
CA GLU A 573 -4.68 -33.36 15.83
C GLU A 573 -4.82 -31.95 16.44
N ILE A 574 -4.08 -30.94 15.90
CA ILE A 574 -4.26 -29.54 16.26
C ILE A 574 -5.69 -29.10 15.95
N ASP A 575 -6.21 -29.43 14.75
CA ASP A 575 -7.57 -29.06 14.38
C ASP A 575 -8.63 -29.71 15.31
N HIS A 576 -8.42 -30.95 15.72
CA HIS A 576 -9.28 -31.60 16.71
C HIS A 576 -9.25 -30.90 18.08
N GLU A 577 -8.09 -30.53 18.58
CA GLU A 577 -7.97 -29.82 19.86
C GLU A 577 -8.57 -28.41 19.77
N VAL A 578 -8.41 -27.69 18.64
CA VAL A 578 -9.06 -26.39 18.38
C VAL A 578 -10.58 -26.55 18.43
N MET A 579 -11.14 -27.54 17.71
CA MET A 579 -12.59 -27.80 17.72
C MET A 579 -13.10 -28.11 19.13
N LYS A 580 -12.36 -28.94 19.88
CA LYS A 580 -12.72 -29.29 21.26
C LYS A 580 -12.76 -28.06 22.18
N LEU A 581 -11.74 -27.18 22.07
CA LEU A 581 -11.66 -25.96 22.86
C LEU A 581 -12.79 -24.99 22.51
N LEU A 582 -13.06 -24.79 21.23
CA LEU A 582 -14.16 -23.94 20.77
C LEU A 582 -15.53 -24.47 21.19
N HIS A 583 -15.75 -25.78 21.09
CA HIS A 583 -17.00 -26.42 21.53
C HIS A 583 -17.20 -26.25 23.04
N HIS A 584 -16.14 -26.49 23.83
CA HIS A 584 -16.20 -26.28 25.29
C HIS A 584 -16.56 -24.84 25.65
N SER A 585 -15.89 -23.86 25.01
CA SER A 585 -16.16 -22.43 25.22
C SER A 585 -17.58 -22.04 24.79
N TYR A 586 -18.10 -22.65 23.73
CA TYR A 586 -19.46 -22.42 23.26
C TYR A 586 -20.52 -22.95 24.22
N GLU A 587 -20.34 -24.18 24.73
CA GLU A 587 -21.23 -24.74 25.74
C GLU A 587 -21.20 -23.94 27.05
N GLU A 588 -20.03 -23.41 27.43
CA GLU A 588 -19.94 -22.53 28.60
C GLU A 588 -20.69 -21.19 28.37
N ALA A 589 -20.57 -20.58 27.18
CA ALA A 589 -21.37 -19.40 26.82
C ALA A 589 -22.88 -19.68 26.90
N LYS A 590 -23.32 -20.84 26.38
CA LYS A 590 -24.72 -21.27 26.48
C LYS A 590 -25.16 -21.48 27.92
N ARG A 591 -24.31 -22.05 28.76
CA ARG A 591 -24.58 -22.27 30.19
C ARG A 591 -24.80 -20.93 30.92
N ILE A 592 -23.88 -19.96 30.68
CA ILE A 592 -23.97 -18.62 31.27
C ILE A 592 -25.25 -17.92 30.83
N LEU A 593 -25.53 -17.85 29.54
CA LEU A 593 -26.71 -17.17 28.99
C LEU A 593 -28.03 -17.86 29.37
N GLY A 594 -28.03 -19.19 29.41
CA GLY A 594 -29.22 -19.97 29.81
C GLY A 594 -29.62 -19.71 31.25
N SER A 595 -28.66 -19.55 32.18
CA SER A 595 -28.96 -19.21 33.58
C SER A 595 -29.32 -17.74 33.79
N HIS A 596 -29.02 -16.85 32.82
CA HIS A 596 -29.32 -15.41 32.91
C HIS A 596 -30.23 -14.94 31.77
N ARG A 597 -31.21 -15.79 31.42
CA ARG A 597 -32.13 -15.51 30.31
C ARG A 597 -33.00 -14.28 30.54
N ALA A 598 -33.46 -14.04 31.76
CA ALA A 598 -34.30 -12.90 32.09
C ALA A 598 -33.55 -11.58 31.96
N GLU A 599 -32.29 -11.55 32.41
CA GLU A 599 -31.40 -10.40 32.26
C GLU A 599 -31.15 -10.12 30.79
N MET A 600 -30.84 -11.15 29.99
CA MET A 600 -30.60 -11.02 28.56
C MET A 600 -31.83 -10.43 27.83
N ASP A 601 -33.04 -10.92 28.12
CA ASP A 601 -34.27 -10.45 27.49
C ASP A 601 -34.51 -8.96 27.81
N LYS A 602 -34.39 -8.55 29.08
CA LYS A 602 -34.58 -7.14 29.50
C LYS A 602 -33.56 -6.18 28.93
N ILE A 603 -32.28 -6.56 28.92
CA ILE A 603 -31.23 -5.75 28.34
C ILE A 603 -31.42 -5.61 26.83
N ALA A 604 -31.73 -6.69 26.11
CA ALA A 604 -32.01 -6.68 24.69
C ALA A 604 -33.19 -5.78 24.32
N GLU A 605 -34.32 -5.87 25.08
CA GLU A 605 -35.48 -4.99 24.90
C GLU A 605 -35.12 -3.50 25.10
N TYR A 606 -34.28 -3.19 26.08
CA TYR A 606 -33.82 -1.82 26.30
C TYR A 606 -32.88 -1.34 25.18
N LEU A 607 -31.95 -2.19 24.72
CA LEU A 607 -31.02 -1.90 23.63
C LEU A 607 -31.80 -1.69 22.30
N ILE A 608 -32.84 -2.46 22.02
CA ILE A 608 -33.67 -2.25 20.84
C ILE A 608 -34.34 -0.86 20.85
N ARG A 609 -34.72 -0.34 22.00
CA ARG A 609 -35.34 0.99 22.13
C ARG A 609 -34.31 2.12 21.98
N LYS A 610 -33.18 1.99 22.65
CA LYS A 610 -32.16 3.06 22.76
C LYS A 610 -31.11 3.00 21.68
N GLU A 611 -30.94 1.87 20.98
CA GLU A 611 -29.94 1.56 19.93
C GLU A 611 -28.49 1.52 20.41
N THR A 612 -28.15 2.26 21.46
CA THR A 612 -26.81 2.32 22.04
C THR A 612 -26.91 2.51 23.54
N ILE A 613 -26.20 1.71 24.31
CA ILE A 613 -26.10 1.81 25.77
C ILE A 613 -24.64 1.83 26.21
N THR A 614 -24.33 2.61 27.21
CA THR A 614 -23.00 2.65 27.85
C THR A 614 -22.81 1.47 28.79
N GLY A 615 -21.57 1.10 29.09
CA GLY A 615 -21.27 0.05 30.06
C GLY A 615 -21.86 0.33 31.46
N LYS A 616 -21.85 1.60 31.88
CA LYS A 616 -22.49 2.02 33.16
C LYS A 616 -24.00 1.74 33.15
N GLU A 617 -24.69 2.09 32.07
CA GLU A 617 -26.12 1.80 31.91
C GLU A 617 -26.41 0.29 31.84
N PHE A 618 -25.56 -0.42 31.07
CA PHE A 618 -25.67 -1.89 30.98
C PHE A 618 -25.55 -2.54 32.36
N MET A 619 -24.51 -2.19 33.15
CA MET A 619 -24.33 -2.73 34.49
C MET A 619 -25.43 -2.32 35.44
N LYS A 620 -26.00 -1.10 35.32
CA LYS A 620 -27.14 -0.64 36.11
C LYS A 620 -28.38 -1.45 35.82
N ILE A 621 -28.66 -1.75 34.54
CA ILE A 621 -29.79 -2.62 34.11
C ILE A 621 -29.57 -4.05 34.62
N LEU A 622 -28.40 -4.62 34.45
CA LEU A 622 -28.05 -5.96 34.88
C LEU A 622 -28.34 -6.15 36.39
N ARG A 623 -27.85 -5.25 37.21
CA ARG A 623 -28.04 -5.26 38.66
C ARG A 623 -29.52 -5.07 39.06
N ALA A 624 -30.22 -4.17 38.37
CA ALA A 624 -31.64 -3.96 38.63
C ALA A 624 -32.49 -5.24 38.37
N VAL A 625 -32.22 -5.91 37.26
CA VAL A 625 -32.92 -7.17 36.93
C VAL A 625 -32.57 -8.28 37.95
N GLN A 626 -31.31 -8.38 38.36
CA GLN A 626 -30.88 -9.32 39.40
C GLN A 626 -31.57 -9.06 40.76
N GLN A 627 -31.92 -7.80 41.06
CA GLN A 627 -32.69 -7.42 42.25
C GLN A 627 -34.22 -7.54 42.05
N GLY A 628 -34.67 -7.99 40.86
CA GLY A 628 -36.09 -8.13 40.56
C GLY A 628 -36.81 -6.79 40.35
N LEU A 629 -36.07 -5.71 40.04
CA LEU A 629 -36.64 -4.39 39.78
C LEU A 629 -37.06 -4.25 38.31
N ASP A 630 -38.12 -3.52 38.06
CA ASP A 630 -38.50 -3.14 36.69
C ASP A 630 -37.61 -1.99 36.17
N ILE A 631 -37.30 -2.05 34.88
CA ILE A 631 -36.44 -1.05 34.25
C ILE A 631 -37.31 0.12 33.78
N PRO A 632 -37.14 1.33 34.35
CA PRO A 632 -37.87 2.53 33.93
C PRO A 632 -37.42 2.97 32.51
N GLU A 633 -38.23 3.83 31.86
CA GLU A 633 -37.85 4.42 30.56
C GLU A 633 -36.57 5.29 30.67
N ASN A 634 -36.46 6.04 31.76
CA ASN A 634 -35.26 6.80 32.12
C ASN A 634 -34.52 6.08 33.25
N LEU A 635 -33.27 5.64 32.96
CA LEU A 635 -32.45 4.97 33.96
C LEU A 635 -32.01 5.86 35.13
N ASP A 636 -32.10 7.18 35.00
CA ASP A 636 -31.83 8.10 36.12
C ASP A 636 -32.85 7.96 37.25
N ASP A 637 -34.05 7.50 36.93
CA ASP A 637 -35.13 7.26 37.91
C ASP A 637 -34.96 5.92 38.67
N LEU A 638 -34.01 5.08 38.25
CA LEU A 638 -33.76 3.80 38.88
C LEU A 638 -32.95 3.98 40.15
N VAL A 639 -33.50 3.60 41.30
CA VAL A 639 -32.83 3.62 42.62
C VAL A 639 -32.45 2.19 42.98
N LEU A 640 -31.16 1.91 43.01
CA LEU A 640 -30.58 0.65 43.50
C LEU A 640 -30.50 0.69 45.02
N SER A 641 -30.50 -0.48 45.68
CA SER A 641 -30.44 -0.56 47.16
C SER A 641 -29.18 0.08 47.73
N GLU A 642 -29.25 0.56 48.99
CA GLU A 642 -28.23 1.42 49.60
C GLU A 642 -26.82 0.80 49.77
N ASP A 643 -26.70 -0.52 49.73
CA ASP A 643 -25.41 -1.23 49.85
C ASP A 643 -24.41 -0.94 48.68
N GLU A 644 -24.88 -0.33 47.59
CA GLU A 644 -24.06 0.02 46.44
C GLU A 644 -23.55 1.48 46.41
N LYS A 645 -24.08 2.37 47.27
CA LYS A 645 -23.60 3.74 47.39
C LYS A 645 -22.18 3.81 47.98
N GLU A 646 -21.77 2.81 48.77
CA GLU A 646 -20.41 2.76 49.32
C GLU A 646 -19.33 2.37 48.28
N VAL A 647 -19.69 1.57 47.28
CA VAL A 647 -18.74 1.20 46.21
C VAL A 647 -18.59 2.33 45.18
N SER A 648 -19.68 3.06 44.88
CA SER A 648 -19.63 4.25 44.03
C SER A 648 -18.85 5.40 44.69
N ASN A 649 -18.98 5.62 46.02
CA ASN A 649 -18.22 6.63 46.72
C ASN A 649 -16.73 6.30 46.90
N LYS A 650 -16.33 5.05 46.82
CA LYS A 650 -14.89 4.69 46.81
C LYS A 650 -14.19 4.97 45.50
N GLN A 651 -14.92 4.96 44.38
CA GLN A 651 -14.40 5.35 43.06
C GLN A 651 -14.29 6.88 42.89
N ASP A 652 -15.13 7.67 43.60
CA ASP A 652 -15.07 9.14 43.56
C ASP A 652 -14.04 9.74 44.53
N ILE A 653 -13.57 8.97 45.54
CA ILE A 653 -12.57 9.44 46.53
C ILE A 653 -11.12 9.28 46.02
N THR A 654 -10.86 8.51 44.97
CA THR A 654 -9.53 8.37 44.37
C THR A 654 -9.16 9.51 43.41
N ASN A 655 -10.06 10.45 43.14
CA ASN A 655 -9.85 11.58 42.24
C ASN A 655 -9.70 12.96 42.93
N SER A 656 -9.33 13.02 44.22
CA SER A 656 -8.93 14.27 44.87
C SER A 656 -7.41 14.31 45.01
N PRO A 657 -6.73 15.35 44.54
CA PRO A 657 -5.30 15.48 44.73
C PRO A 657 -5.03 15.86 46.20
N GLU A 658 -4.60 14.91 47.01
CA GLU A 658 -3.99 15.22 48.30
C GLU A 658 -2.58 15.79 48.06
N GLU A 659 -2.39 17.02 48.53
CA GLU A 659 -1.09 17.65 48.73
C GLU A 659 -0.21 16.78 49.63
N ALA A 660 0.78 16.12 49.05
CA ALA A 660 1.83 15.45 49.80
C ALA A 660 2.82 16.50 50.32
N THR A 661 2.64 16.93 51.55
CA THR A 661 3.69 17.60 52.36
C THR A 661 4.77 16.59 52.66
N PHE A 662 5.93 16.77 52.07
CA PHE A 662 7.17 16.11 52.50
C PHE A 662 7.55 16.51 53.90
N VAL A 663 7.60 15.55 54.82
CA VAL A 663 8.29 15.66 56.10
C VAL A 663 9.60 14.87 55.98
N GLU A 664 10.70 15.59 55.92
CA GLU A 664 12.04 15.04 56.11
C GLU A 664 12.19 14.52 57.55
N THR A 665 12.50 13.24 57.70
CA THR A 665 13.08 12.71 58.93
C THR A 665 14.45 12.14 58.61
N GLU A 666 15.48 12.89 59.02
CA GLU A 666 16.84 12.39 59.22
C GLU A 666 16.83 11.29 60.31
N GLU A 667 17.32 10.11 60.00
CA GLU A 667 17.84 9.18 61.03
C GLU A 667 19.20 8.59 60.62
N ALA A 668 20.05 8.70 61.64
CA ALA A 668 21.47 8.58 61.69
C ALA A 668 22.04 7.21 61.24
N VAL A 669 23.17 7.34 60.58
CA VAL A 669 24.19 6.28 60.41
C VAL A 669 24.84 5.95 61.72
N GLN A 670 24.86 4.69 62.18
CA GLN A 670 25.82 4.13 63.08
C GLN A 670 26.57 2.96 62.50
N THR A 671 27.87 3.20 62.41
CA THR A 671 28.93 2.26 62.08
C THR A 671 29.07 1.15 63.11
N ALA A 672 29.32 -0.07 62.67
CA ALA A 672 30.02 -1.08 63.48
C ALA A 672 30.98 -1.89 62.58
N ASP A 673 32.22 -1.66 62.84
CA ASP A 673 33.44 -2.33 62.46
C ASP A 673 33.58 -3.66 63.22
N ALA A 674 34.03 -4.77 62.60
CA ALA A 674 34.90 -5.80 63.22
C ALA A 674 35.16 -6.94 62.21
N THR A 675 36.33 -6.96 61.59
CA THR A 675 37.53 -7.78 61.81
C THR A 675 37.44 -9.30 61.46
N HIS A 676 38.35 -9.66 60.55
CA HIS A 676 39.22 -10.86 60.46
C HIS A 676 38.58 -12.27 60.32
N THR A 677 38.90 -13.02 59.28
CA THR A 677 40.15 -13.81 59.21
C THR A 677 40.31 -14.45 57.79
N GLU A 678 41.53 -14.38 57.30
CA GLU A 678 42.11 -15.13 56.18
C GLU A 678 42.07 -16.62 56.43
N THR A 679 41.89 -17.39 55.36
CA THR A 679 42.66 -18.63 55.14
C THR A 679 42.78 -18.94 53.64
N GLU A 680 44.02 -18.88 53.18
CA GLU A 680 44.50 -19.44 51.91
C GLU A 680 44.25 -20.93 51.83
N GLU A 681 43.94 -21.40 50.64
CA GLU A 681 44.54 -22.63 50.10
C GLU A 681 44.38 -22.69 48.57
N LYS A 682 45.48 -22.72 47.90
CA LYS A 682 45.74 -23.17 46.54
C LYS A 682 46.50 -24.52 46.65
N PRO A 683 46.75 -25.25 45.55
CA PRO A 683 46.02 -25.66 44.36
C PRO A 683 46.13 -27.19 44.08
N GLY A 684 45.47 -27.68 43.07
CA GLY A 684 45.66 -29.05 42.55
C GLY A 684 44.87 -29.33 41.29
N SER A 685 45.45 -29.27 40.24
CA SER A 685 45.72 -29.87 38.96
C SER A 685 45.06 -31.20 38.65
N GLN A 686 44.72 -31.33 37.33
CA GLN A 686 44.55 -32.54 36.49
C GLN A 686 43.16 -33.21 36.45
N ALA A 687 42.43 -33.17 35.37
CA ALA A 687 42.49 -33.94 34.15
C ALA A 687 41.45 -33.38 33.17
#